data_1e8644f530e099485f8d85b1b7183404
#
_entry.id   1e8644f530e099485f8d85b1b7183404
#
_cell.length_a   1.000
_cell.length_b   1.000
_cell.length_c   1.000
_cell.angle_alpha   90.00
_cell.angle_beta   90.00
_cell.angle_gamma   90.00
#
_symmetry.space_group_name_H-M   'P 1'
#
loop_
_entity.id
_entity.type
_entity.pdbx_description
1 polymer ?
#
loop_
_entity_poly.entity_id
_entity_poly.type
_entity_poly.pdbx_seq_one_letter_code
_entity_poly.pdbx_strand_id
1 'polypeptide(L)'
;MKRRILVRIVLVLILLLALYPLTKFVILPLFDTSGELEGHDVPLYGYSEPDTPMVMENDTLRFELDPATTHFTLTDKRTGHVWLSSPDNADSDPIALPVEKNKLNSTLALTYAASTGMTTQFTSQEHSISNGVYEVLMQEDGSVRVNYSVGRVQRSFLMPTAIGDARMQQFMEKMTSKQKKDIKEYYREYNIDKLRKTDDKAALLAAYPDLAEEHVWVLRDGTKDHLKQRCESIFAEVGYTAEDLAYDNSRIVQAGSTIAKAVFNVSMVFRLDGSDLVVEVPLDDLAYDVDYPLTSLTLLPAFGAGGTADNGFLFVPDGSGAIIRFNNGRVSQRAYYANLYGWDWASIRTQVTNETRINFPVFGVSGDSGSFICILEDGASWAGIGADIAGRLTSYNTVNATYTIVHGDAYDVSERTNNAVYMFETAHPTGFIRQRYRFLPESGYMDMAASYRDYLTAKYPDFAAQTVDADAPLSIELIGAIDKVQQVAGVPTSVPIAMTTYAEAKDLLRELVTRNLAQNMSIRYAGWMNGGMNQQLLSSVRLIRQLGTQEELFSFAQNAAIAGVPLYLDGLTAFARDSGLLEGFIAFRDAARFTTREEAEIPEYSPIWYGANDDRDTYYLVKPAIAMRSVNTLADAAASYSAGVSFRDIGYMLSADYDSKNHTTREAVLHQQAEKLAELKASGRDVMIRQGNDYAAVQATLITDMDFDGGQYSIIDEYVPFYPLALHSRVSYTGASLNLADDAEEVLLRSAEMGAGLQYTLTAQSARVLQDSTYSEFYGADASLVLDDITAQVAQYRQTLSGIFNQEMTGHERVGNVTITTYANGTRVYVNFGYTDAAVDGITVPARSYAAQQEVSK
;
A
#
# COMPACT_ATOMS: atom_id res chain seq x y z
N MET A 1 27.08 -27.23 -58.10
CA MET A 1 25.73 -26.68 -58.10
C MET A 1 24.96 -27.14 -56.82
N LYS A 2 24.87 -28.42 -56.53
CA LYS A 2 24.15 -28.96 -55.35
C LYS A 2 24.60 -28.39 -53.97
N ARG A 3 25.90 -28.17 -53.74
CA ARG A 3 26.45 -27.63 -52.46
C ARG A 3 26.07 -26.18 -52.20
N ARG A 4 25.94 -25.34 -53.28
CA ARG A 4 25.51 -23.93 -53.14
C ARG A 4 24.00 -23.82 -52.84
N ILE A 5 23.21 -24.78 -53.37
CA ILE A 5 21.76 -24.86 -53.11
C ILE A 5 21.56 -25.29 -51.63
N LEU A 6 22.29 -26.29 -51.17
CA LEU A 6 22.21 -26.75 -49.75
C LEU A 6 22.58 -25.64 -48.77
N VAL A 7 23.66 -24.87 -49.01
CA VAL A 7 24.06 -23.74 -48.19
C VAL A 7 23.00 -22.66 -48.18
N ARG A 8 22.32 -22.36 -49.30
CA ARG A 8 21.23 -21.40 -49.36
C ARG A 8 20.00 -21.89 -48.58
N ILE A 9 19.68 -23.18 -48.65
CA ILE A 9 18.57 -23.77 -47.87
C ILE A 9 18.88 -23.71 -46.37
N VAL A 10 20.10 -24.02 -45.96
CA VAL A 10 20.48 -23.94 -44.55
C VAL A 10 20.47 -22.50 -44.06
N LEU A 11 20.92 -21.52 -44.84
CA LEU A 11 20.87 -20.10 -44.51
C LEU A 11 19.42 -19.60 -44.39
N VAL A 12 18.52 -20.03 -45.27
CA VAL A 12 17.08 -19.69 -45.19
C VAL A 12 16.45 -20.34 -43.97
N LEU A 13 16.78 -21.58 -43.63
CA LEU A 13 16.31 -22.24 -42.38
C LEU A 13 16.82 -21.56 -41.13
N ILE A 14 18.06 -21.12 -41.10
CA ILE A 14 18.64 -20.34 -39.95
C ILE A 14 17.92 -18.98 -39.84
N LEU A 15 17.66 -18.33 -41.02
CA LEU A 15 16.93 -17.05 -41.02
C LEU A 15 15.48 -17.22 -40.54
N LEU A 16 14.79 -18.29 -40.96
CA LEU A 16 13.43 -18.61 -40.49
C LEU A 16 13.41 -19.00 -39.01
N LEU A 17 14.44 -19.73 -38.54
CA LEU A 17 14.62 -20.05 -37.13
C LEU A 17 14.90 -18.81 -36.26
N ALA A 18 15.59 -17.81 -36.78
CA ALA A 18 15.85 -16.54 -36.12
C ALA A 18 14.64 -15.59 -36.22
N LEU A 19 13.89 -15.60 -37.33
CA LEU A 19 12.69 -14.78 -37.51
C LEU A 19 11.48 -15.30 -36.70
N TYR A 20 11.41 -16.61 -36.46
CA TYR A 20 10.30 -17.17 -35.67
C TYR A 20 10.23 -16.64 -34.24
N PRO A 21 11.31 -16.64 -33.44
CA PRO A 21 11.28 -16.01 -32.15
C PRO A 21 11.09 -14.48 -32.25
N LEU A 22 11.68 -13.81 -33.23
CA LEU A 22 11.49 -12.38 -33.46
C LEU A 22 10.02 -12.02 -33.72
N THR A 23 9.33 -12.80 -34.59
CA THR A 23 7.92 -12.58 -34.87
C THR A 23 7.03 -12.94 -33.69
N LYS A 24 7.29 -14.07 -33.03
CA LYS A 24 6.43 -14.58 -31.96
C LYS A 24 6.59 -13.81 -30.63
N PHE A 25 7.81 -13.37 -30.33
CA PHE A 25 8.14 -12.78 -29.02
C PHE A 25 8.37 -11.26 -29.04
N VAL A 26 8.52 -10.67 -30.22
CA VAL A 26 8.76 -9.23 -30.37
C VAL A 26 7.68 -8.55 -31.20
N ILE A 27 7.39 -9.07 -32.41
CA ILE A 27 6.49 -8.39 -33.34
C ILE A 27 5.01 -8.63 -33.01
N LEU A 28 4.61 -9.88 -32.75
CA LEU A 28 3.21 -10.18 -32.36
C LEU A 28 2.79 -9.52 -31.05
N PRO A 29 3.62 -9.43 -30.00
CA PRO A 29 3.26 -8.70 -28.79
C PRO A 29 3.02 -7.20 -28.97
N LEU A 30 3.68 -6.59 -29.96
CA LEU A 30 3.49 -5.15 -30.27
C LEU A 30 2.11 -4.85 -30.88
N PHE A 31 1.45 -5.87 -31.43
CA PHE A 31 0.13 -5.75 -32.06
C PHE A 31 -0.97 -6.53 -31.33
N ASP A 32 -0.64 -7.10 -30.16
CA ASP A 32 -1.60 -7.85 -29.36
C ASP A 32 -2.35 -6.89 -28.43
N THR A 33 -3.57 -6.56 -28.79
CA THR A 33 -4.52 -5.77 -28.00
C THR A 33 -5.41 -6.64 -27.12
N SER A 34 -5.16 -7.95 -27.03
CA SER A 34 -5.89 -8.85 -26.16
C SER A 34 -5.60 -8.52 -24.70
N GLY A 35 -6.60 -8.02 -24.00
CA GLY A 35 -6.48 -7.53 -22.62
C GLY A 35 -6.71 -6.02 -22.49
N GLU A 36 -6.90 -5.29 -23.58
CA GLU A 36 -7.39 -3.93 -23.50
C GLU A 36 -8.87 -3.95 -23.10
N LEU A 37 -9.20 -3.18 -22.07
CA LEU A 37 -10.59 -2.98 -21.67
C LEU A 37 -11.33 -2.29 -22.82
N GLU A 38 -12.48 -2.83 -23.20
CA GLU A 38 -13.37 -2.13 -24.12
C GLU A 38 -14.10 -1.03 -23.36
N GLY A 39 -14.22 0.17 -23.94
CA GLY A 39 -15.01 1.26 -23.39
C GLY A 39 -16.47 0.84 -23.28
N HIS A 40 -17.03 0.92 -22.11
CA HIS A 40 -18.43 0.60 -21.85
C HIS A 40 -19.19 1.83 -21.38
N ASP A 41 -20.41 1.99 -21.89
CA ASP A 41 -21.36 2.92 -21.29
C ASP A 41 -21.66 2.45 -19.86
N VAL A 42 -21.32 3.28 -18.87
CA VAL A 42 -21.56 2.99 -17.44
C VAL A 42 -23.02 3.32 -17.12
N PRO A 43 -23.88 2.33 -16.80
CA PRO A 43 -25.26 2.61 -16.44
C PRO A 43 -25.31 3.32 -15.08
N LEU A 44 -26.16 4.34 -14.98
CA LEU A 44 -26.36 5.03 -13.70
C LEU A 44 -27.28 4.19 -12.79
N TYR A 45 -26.93 4.18 -11.51
CA TYR A 45 -27.85 3.64 -10.50
C TYR A 45 -29.10 4.53 -10.42
N GLY A 46 -30.24 3.89 -10.27
CA GLY A 46 -31.50 4.56 -10.02
C GLY A 46 -31.54 5.13 -8.59
N TYR A 47 -32.25 6.25 -8.41
CA TYR A 47 -32.52 6.77 -7.08
C TYR A 47 -33.49 5.83 -6.35
N SER A 48 -33.04 5.27 -5.25
CA SER A 48 -33.88 4.51 -4.32
C SER A 48 -33.61 5.04 -2.91
N GLU A 49 -34.49 5.90 -2.42
CA GLU A 49 -34.43 6.41 -1.07
C GLU A 49 -35.44 5.66 -0.20
N PRO A 50 -35.02 4.76 0.69
CA PRO A 50 -35.87 4.21 1.72
C PRO A 50 -36.34 5.34 2.67
N ASP A 51 -37.62 5.35 2.99
CA ASP A 51 -38.22 6.37 3.89
C ASP A 51 -37.72 6.29 5.35
N THR A 52 -36.89 5.28 5.67
CA THR A 52 -36.38 5.02 7.02
C THR A 52 -34.90 4.72 7.02
N PRO A 53 -34.16 5.12 8.07
CA PRO A 53 -32.75 4.77 8.23
C PRO A 53 -32.49 3.27 8.16
N MET A 54 -31.35 2.88 7.59
CA MET A 54 -30.88 1.51 7.57
C MET A 54 -30.18 1.17 8.88
N VAL A 55 -30.72 0.24 9.63
CA VAL A 55 -30.22 -0.09 10.98
C VAL A 55 -29.70 -1.52 11.00
N MET A 56 -28.46 -1.69 11.45
CA MET A 56 -27.90 -2.96 11.88
C MET A 56 -27.57 -2.88 13.37
N GLU A 57 -27.87 -3.90 14.12
CA GLU A 57 -27.64 -3.91 15.57
C GLU A 57 -27.29 -5.31 16.06
N ASN A 58 -26.31 -5.39 16.94
CA ASN A 58 -25.96 -6.60 17.69
C ASN A 58 -25.77 -6.27 19.19
N ASP A 59 -25.20 -7.18 19.98
CA ASP A 59 -25.05 -6.98 21.44
C ASP A 59 -24.11 -5.82 21.79
N THR A 60 -23.14 -5.48 20.91
CA THR A 60 -22.07 -4.53 21.17
C THR A 60 -22.19 -3.22 20.38
N LEU A 61 -22.69 -3.27 19.15
CA LEU A 61 -22.72 -2.16 18.23
C LEU A 61 -24.13 -1.90 17.68
N ARG A 62 -24.42 -0.63 17.41
CA ARG A 62 -25.57 -0.19 16.62
C ARG A 62 -25.08 0.73 15.51
N PHE A 63 -25.27 0.29 14.27
CA PHE A 63 -25.04 1.07 13.05
C PHE A 63 -26.35 1.63 12.53
N GLU A 64 -26.38 2.91 12.17
CA GLU A 64 -27.56 3.56 11.62
C GLU A 64 -27.14 4.48 10.48
N LEU A 65 -27.57 4.18 9.24
CA LEU A 65 -27.26 4.92 8.02
C LEU A 65 -28.51 5.70 7.57
N ASP A 66 -28.32 7.01 7.37
CA ASP A 66 -29.29 7.89 6.75
C ASP A 66 -29.27 7.71 5.22
N PRO A 67 -30.34 7.20 4.60
CA PRO A 67 -30.35 6.98 3.15
C PRO A 67 -30.22 8.25 2.32
N ALA A 68 -30.66 9.40 2.84
CA ALA A 68 -30.66 10.66 2.09
C ALA A 68 -29.25 11.24 1.89
N THR A 69 -28.36 10.98 2.84
CA THR A 69 -27.00 11.50 2.85
C THR A 69 -25.93 10.41 2.72
N THR A 70 -26.32 9.15 2.94
CA THR A 70 -25.45 7.99 3.13
C THR A 70 -24.46 8.13 4.30
N HIS A 71 -24.65 9.13 5.15
CA HIS A 71 -23.93 9.23 6.40
C HIS A 71 -24.44 8.18 7.38
N PHE A 72 -23.54 7.72 8.23
CA PHE A 72 -23.92 6.78 9.28
C PHE A 72 -23.35 7.19 10.63
N THR A 73 -24.02 6.73 11.65
CA THR A 73 -23.55 6.73 13.02
C THR A 73 -23.31 5.30 13.48
N LEU A 74 -22.26 5.11 14.26
CA LEU A 74 -22.01 3.84 14.92
C LEU A 74 -21.88 4.06 16.42
N THR A 75 -22.82 3.49 17.17
CA THR A 75 -22.85 3.55 18.63
C THR A 75 -22.19 2.30 19.21
N ASP A 76 -21.12 2.48 19.98
CA ASP A 76 -20.60 1.44 20.85
C ASP A 76 -21.45 1.37 22.12
N LYS A 77 -22.25 0.31 22.25
CA LYS A 77 -23.18 0.12 23.36
C LYS A 77 -22.50 -0.09 24.72
N ARG A 78 -21.20 -0.45 24.69
CA ARG A 78 -20.41 -0.69 25.90
C ARG A 78 -20.05 0.63 26.61
N THR A 79 -19.77 1.67 25.81
CA THR A 79 -19.36 3.00 26.30
C THR A 79 -20.43 4.06 26.07
N GLY A 80 -21.35 3.83 25.15
CA GLY A 80 -22.34 4.82 24.70
C GLY A 80 -21.73 5.86 23.73
N HIS A 81 -20.48 5.70 23.30
CA HIS A 81 -19.83 6.60 22.34
C HIS A 81 -20.43 6.41 20.95
N VAL A 82 -20.60 7.54 20.24
CA VAL A 82 -21.12 7.56 18.87
C VAL A 82 -20.04 8.03 17.91
N TRP A 83 -19.63 7.15 17.03
CA TRP A 83 -18.71 7.44 15.95
C TRP A 83 -19.48 7.95 14.72
N LEU A 84 -19.01 9.04 14.11
CA LEU A 84 -19.64 9.66 12.94
C LEU A 84 -18.86 9.36 11.67
N SER A 85 -19.55 8.99 10.59
CA SER A 85 -18.93 8.86 9.27
C SER A 85 -18.49 10.19 8.67
N SER A 86 -19.15 11.27 9.09
CA SER A 86 -18.92 12.64 8.67
C SER A 86 -19.15 13.57 9.87
N PRO A 87 -18.32 14.59 10.09
CA PRO A 87 -18.52 15.55 11.19
C PRO A 87 -19.82 16.36 11.01
N ASP A 88 -20.58 16.55 12.08
CA ASP A 88 -21.88 17.26 12.06
C ASP A 88 -21.81 18.69 11.48
N ASN A 89 -20.66 19.36 11.60
CA ASN A 89 -20.48 20.75 11.17
C ASN A 89 -19.59 20.89 9.94
N ALA A 90 -19.41 19.83 9.13
CA ALA A 90 -18.54 19.83 7.94
C ALA A 90 -18.88 20.96 6.96
N ASP A 91 -20.15 21.23 6.69
CA ASP A 91 -20.61 22.30 5.78
C ASP A 91 -20.28 23.71 6.30
N SER A 92 -20.23 23.88 7.60
CA SER A 92 -19.96 25.16 8.26
C SER A 92 -18.48 25.32 8.70
N ASP A 93 -17.60 24.41 8.33
CA ASP A 93 -16.18 24.48 8.64
C ASP A 93 -15.61 25.84 8.17
N PRO A 94 -15.00 26.63 9.09
CA PRO A 94 -14.59 28.01 8.79
C PRO A 94 -13.35 28.10 7.91
N ILE A 95 -12.53 27.03 7.81
CA ILE A 95 -11.28 27.02 7.06
C ILE A 95 -11.32 26.14 5.81
N ALA A 96 -12.17 25.13 5.78
CA ALA A 96 -12.24 24.21 4.66
C ALA A 96 -12.74 24.89 3.38
N LEU A 97 -12.04 24.67 2.28
CA LEU A 97 -12.51 25.03 0.94
C LEU A 97 -13.69 24.13 0.53
N PRO A 98 -14.49 24.53 -0.47
CA PRO A 98 -15.65 23.73 -0.90
C PRO A 98 -15.30 22.26 -1.23
N VAL A 99 -14.16 22.00 -1.84
CA VAL A 99 -13.69 20.64 -2.16
C VAL A 99 -13.45 19.83 -0.89
N GLU A 100 -12.84 20.45 0.13
CA GLU A 100 -12.57 19.78 1.40
C GLU A 100 -13.87 19.55 2.20
N LYS A 101 -14.83 20.50 2.14
CA LYS A 101 -16.16 20.30 2.74
C LYS A 101 -16.90 19.13 2.10
N ASN A 102 -16.86 19.02 0.77
CA ASN A 102 -17.46 17.90 0.07
C ASN A 102 -16.79 16.57 0.46
N LYS A 103 -15.47 16.58 0.66
CA LYS A 103 -14.73 15.39 1.12
C LYS A 103 -15.10 15.01 2.56
N LEU A 104 -15.23 15.98 3.48
CA LEU A 104 -15.67 15.74 4.86
C LEU A 104 -17.08 15.14 4.92
N ASN A 105 -17.96 15.53 3.99
CA ASN A 105 -19.35 15.05 3.88
C ASN A 105 -19.49 13.78 3.01
N SER A 106 -18.40 13.11 2.68
CA SER A 106 -18.43 11.95 1.79
C SER A 106 -17.98 10.68 2.48
N THR A 107 -18.66 9.58 2.21
CA THR A 107 -18.22 8.23 2.60
C THR A 107 -17.22 7.63 1.61
N LEU A 108 -17.16 8.19 0.40
CA LEU A 108 -16.27 7.77 -0.68
C LEU A 108 -15.72 9.00 -1.41
N ALA A 109 -14.43 9.03 -1.65
CA ALA A 109 -13.78 9.93 -2.61
C ALA A 109 -12.98 9.11 -3.62
N LEU A 110 -12.92 9.56 -4.85
CA LEU A 110 -12.17 8.90 -5.91
C LEU A 110 -11.37 9.89 -6.74
N THR A 111 -10.30 9.41 -7.36
CA THR A 111 -9.53 10.18 -8.33
C THR A 111 -9.45 9.39 -9.62
N TYR A 112 -9.64 10.05 -10.74
CA TYR A 112 -9.44 9.47 -12.06
C TYR A 112 -8.45 10.29 -12.87
N ALA A 113 -7.88 9.70 -13.89
CA ALA A 113 -6.99 10.38 -14.83
C ALA A 113 -7.67 10.54 -16.19
N ALA A 114 -7.30 11.61 -16.89
CA ALA A 114 -7.54 11.74 -18.32
C ALA A 114 -6.37 11.14 -19.11
N SER A 115 -6.54 10.93 -20.41
CA SER A 115 -5.47 10.46 -21.31
C SER A 115 -4.21 11.34 -21.31
N THR A 116 -4.32 12.57 -20.82
CA THR A 116 -3.19 13.51 -20.63
C THR A 116 -2.43 13.30 -19.32
N GLY A 117 -2.84 12.34 -18.48
CA GLY A 117 -2.33 12.15 -17.13
C GLY A 117 -2.83 13.17 -16.10
N MET A 118 -3.67 14.13 -16.49
CA MET A 118 -4.28 15.05 -15.53
C MET A 118 -5.30 14.31 -14.67
N THR A 119 -5.15 14.41 -13.36
CA THR A 119 -6.05 13.81 -12.40
C THR A 119 -7.16 14.77 -11.97
N THR A 120 -8.32 14.20 -11.67
CA THR A 120 -9.48 14.94 -11.13
C THR A 120 -10.08 14.11 -9.98
N GLN A 121 -10.39 14.80 -8.88
CA GLN A 121 -11.03 14.17 -7.72
C GLN A 121 -12.54 14.37 -7.78
N PHE A 122 -13.29 13.31 -7.49
CA PHE A 122 -14.72 13.32 -7.27
C PHE A 122 -15.04 12.78 -5.87
N THR A 123 -16.19 13.20 -5.33
CA THR A 123 -16.67 12.78 -4.01
C THR A 123 -18.09 12.27 -4.11
N SER A 124 -18.47 11.32 -3.26
CA SER A 124 -19.85 10.78 -3.25
C SER A 124 -20.89 11.87 -2.98
N GLN A 125 -20.61 12.82 -2.09
CA GLN A 125 -21.53 13.92 -1.77
C GLN A 125 -21.83 14.80 -2.98
N GLU A 126 -20.80 15.33 -3.65
CA GLU A 126 -20.99 16.29 -4.75
C GLU A 126 -21.43 15.61 -6.04
N HIS A 127 -20.88 14.42 -6.33
CA HIS A 127 -20.95 13.80 -7.66
C HIS A 127 -21.91 12.60 -7.75
N SER A 128 -22.52 12.18 -6.64
CA SER A 128 -23.50 11.11 -6.61
C SER A 128 -24.77 11.52 -5.81
N ILE A 129 -24.62 11.78 -4.51
CA ILE A 129 -25.74 12.08 -3.61
C ILE A 129 -26.49 13.35 -4.06
N SER A 130 -25.76 14.46 -4.27
CA SER A 130 -26.38 15.72 -4.72
C SER A 130 -27.06 15.61 -6.10
N ASN A 131 -26.73 14.61 -6.88
CA ASN A 131 -27.33 14.34 -8.19
C ASN A 131 -28.44 13.28 -8.15
N GLY A 132 -28.66 12.63 -7.00
CA GLY A 132 -29.67 11.57 -6.84
C GLY A 132 -29.37 10.32 -7.68
N VAL A 133 -28.10 9.96 -7.85
CA VAL A 133 -27.64 8.79 -8.64
C VAL A 133 -26.94 7.79 -7.74
N TYR A 134 -27.69 7.20 -6.83
CA TYR A 134 -27.22 6.20 -5.88
C TYR A 134 -28.39 5.36 -5.37
N GLU A 135 -28.07 4.21 -4.78
CA GLU A 135 -29.05 3.31 -4.17
C GLU A 135 -28.56 2.88 -2.79
N VAL A 136 -29.48 2.79 -1.84
CA VAL A 136 -29.24 2.23 -0.50
C VAL A 136 -30.12 1.00 -0.29
N LEU A 137 -29.50 -0.14 -0.02
CA LEU A 137 -30.17 -1.44 0.03
C LEU A 137 -29.81 -2.18 1.32
N MET A 138 -30.84 -2.77 1.98
CA MET A 138 -30.61 -3.80 3.00
C MET A 138 -30.54 -5.14 2.28
N GLN A 139 -29.42 -5.86 2.46
CA GLN A 139 -29.23 -7.17 1.83
C GLN A 139 -29.87 -8.30 2.65
N GLU A 140 -30.06 -9.46 2.05
CA GLU A 140 -30.68 -10.62 2.72
C GLU A 140 -29.87 -11.13 3.92
N ASP A 141 -28.55 -10.95 3.92
CA ASP A 141 -27.64 -11.31 5.02
C ASP A 141 -27.62 -10.27 6.15
N GLY A 142 -28.43 -9.21 6.04
CA GLY A 142 -28.52 -8.13 7.01
C GLY A 142 -27.45 -7.05 6.87
N SER A 143 -26.59 -7.11 5.85
CA SER A 143 -25.65 -6.03 5.54
C SER A 143 -26.34 -4.88 4.82
N VAL A 144 -25.76 -3.68 4.94
CA VAL A 144 -26.22 -2.48 4.22
C VAL A 144 -25.28 -2.26 3.03
N ARG A 145 -25.86 -2.14 1.84
CA ARG A 145 -25.13 -1.85 0.61
C ARG A 145 -25.53 -0.47 0.08
N VAL A 146 -24.52 0.32 -0.31
CA VAL A 146 -24.68 1.60 -0.98
C VAL A 146 -23.99 1.53 -2.34
N ASN A 147 -24.75 1.73 -3.40
CA ASN A 147 -24.26 1.79 -4.77
C ASN A 147 -24.20 3.25 -5.22
N TYR A 148 -23.03 3.72 -5.59
CA TYR A 148 -22.80 5.08 -6.06
C TYR A 148 -22.52 5.10 -7.56
N SER A 149 -23.14 6.03 -8.29
CA SER A 149 -22.69 6.48 -9.61
C SER A 149 -22.03 7.85 -9.44
N VAL A 150 -20.72 7.86 -9.29
CA VAL A 150 -19.94 9.09 -9.02
C VAL A 150 -19.47 9.69 -10.33
N GLY A 151 -19.97 10.89 -10.67
CA GLY A 151 -19.59 11.51 -11.94
C GLY A 151 -20.21 12.88 -12.17
N ARG A 152 -19.84 13.51 -13.28
CA ARG A 152 -20.51 14.74 -13.75
C ARG A 152 -21.82 14.37 -14.43
N VAL A 153 -22.74 13.83 -13.67
CA VAL A 153 -24.07 13.47 -14.15
C VAL A 153 -24.94 14.72 -14.12
N GLN A 154 -25.62 15.02 -15.19
CA GLN A 154 -26.68 16.02 -15.12
C GLN A 154 -27.84 15.41 -14.34
N ARG A 155 -28.23 16.04 -13.24
CA ARG A 155 -29.43 15.64 -12.49
C ARG A 155 -30.62 15.53 -13.46
N SER A 156 -31.24 14.36 -13.47
CA SER A 156 -32.52 14.21 -14.14
C SER A 156 -33.59 14.90 -13.32
N PHE A 157 -34.12 15.99 -13.87
CA PHE A 157 -35.22 16.72 -13.23
C PHE A 157 -36.56 16.09 -13.61
N LEU A 158 -37.50 15.98 -12.68
CA LEU A 158 -38.87 15.52 -12.95
C LEU A 158 -39.67 16.65 -13.64
N MET A 159 -39.23 16.96 -14.85
CA MET A 159 -39.86 17.97 -15.70
C MET A 159 -39.54 17.69 -17.17
N PRO A 160 -40.41 17.99 -18.14
CA PRO A 160 -40.14 17.69 -19.53
C PRO A 160 -39.02 18.60 -20.10
N THR A 161 -38.07 18.03 -20.84
CA THR A 161 -37.10 18.80 -21.65
C THR A 161 -37.73 19.34 -22.92
N ALA A 162 -38.73 18.60 -23.45
CA ALA A 162 -39.65 19.07 -24.47
C ALA A 162 -41.03 18.41 -24.23
N ILE A 163 -42.07 19.12 -24.58
CA ILE A 163 -43.49 18.69 -24.36
C ILE A 163 -44.37 19.28 -25.46
N GLY A 164 -45.30 18.49 -25.98
CA GLY A 164 -46.28 18.93 -26.95
C GLY A 164 -47.23 19.99 -26.35
N ASP A 165 -47.75 20.90 -27.18
CA ASP A 165 -48.56 22.04 -26.72
C ASP A 165 -49.83 21.57 -26.03
N ALA A 166 -50.55 20.57 -26.57
CA ALA A 166 -51.75 20.04 -25.96
C ALA A 166 -51.50 19.60 -24.50
N ARG A 167 -50.41 18.89 -24.23
CA ARG A 167 -50.05 18.47 -22.85
C ARG A 167 -49.56 19.66 -22.00
N MET A 168 -48.74 20.52 -22.57
CA MET A 168 -48.28 21.72 -21.83
C MET A 168 -49.47 22.57 -21.35
N GLN A 169 -50.51 22.76 -22.19
CA GLN A 169 -51.70 23.51 -21.81
C GLN A 169 -52.48 22.82 -20.66
N GLN A 170 -52.57 21.47 -20.68
CA GLN A 170 -53.24 20.72 -19.59
C GLN A 170 -52.58 20.99 -18.22
N PHE A 171 -51.25 21.03 -18.17
CA PHE A 171 -50.51 21.36 -16.94
C PHE A 171 -50.59 22.85 -16.62
N MET A 172 -50.51 23.71 -17.64
CA MET A 172 -50.65 25.16 -17.46
C MET A 172 -52.02 25.56 -16.90
N GLU A 173 -53.13 24.87 -17.25
CA GLU A 173 -54.45 25.15 -16.68
C GLU A 173 -54.45 25.06 -15.17
N LYS A 174 -53.67 24.17 -14.58
CA LYS A 174 -53.52 23.97 -13.14
C LYS A 174 -52.55 24.95 -12.48
N MET A 175 -51.72 25.67 -13.26
CA MET A 175 -50.71 26.61 -12.78
C MET A 175 -51.28 27.99 -12.42
N THR A 176 -50.71 28.62 -11.41
CA THR A 176 -50.93 30.02 -11.09
C THR A 176 -50.37 30.94 -12.19
N SER A 177 -50.86 32.18 -12.24
CA SER A 177 -50.40 33.17 -13.23
C SER A 177 -48.91 33.43 -13.16
N LYS A 178 -48.28 33.35 -11.97
CA LYS A 178 -46.84 33.48 -11.76
C LYS A 178 -46.10 32.28 -12.35
N GLN A 179 -46.54 31.07 -12.06
CA GLN A 179 -45.96 29.84 -12.57
C GLN A 179 -46.00 29.77 -14.11
N LYS A 180 -47.16 30.18 -14.71
CA LYS A 180 -47.30 30.29 -16.18
C LYS A 180 -46.26 31.24 -16.79
N LYS A 181 -45.98 32.35 -16.09
CA LYS A 181 -44.99 33.32 -16.56
C LYS A 181 -43.58 32.72 -16.48
N ASP A 182 -43.25 32.05 -15.38
CA ASP A 182 -41.97 31.42 -15.17
C ASP A 182 -41.72 30.30 -16.24
N ILE A 183 -42.69 29.43 -16.48
CA ILE A 183 -42.58 28.39 -17.51
C ILE A 183 -42.41 29.01 -18.92
N LYS A 184 -43.14 30.05 -19.26
CA LYS A 184 -42.97 30.77 -20.56
C LYS A 184 -41.63 31.47 -20.69
N GLU A 185 -40.98 31.80 -19.56
CA GLU A 185 -39.62 32.36 -19.56
C GLU A 185 -38.55 31.29 -19.82
N TYR A 186 -38.70 30.10 -19.22
CA TYR A 186 -37.71 29.04 -19.29
C TYR A 186 -37.88 28.12 -20.49
N TYR A 187 -39.11 27.99 -21.04
CA TYR A 187 -39.39 27.25 -22.26
C TYR A 187 -39.50 28.17 -23.46
N ARG A 188 -39.15 27.57 -24.61
CA ARG A 188 -39.40 28.22 -25.91
C ARG A 188 -40.43 27.37 -26.67
N GLU A 189 -41.50 28.03 -27.10
CA GLU A 189 -42.49 27.44 -27.99
C GLU A 189 -41.95 27.48 -29.43
N TYR A 190 -41.90 26.32 -30.05
CA TYR A 190 -41.61 26.17 -31.49
C TYR A 190 -42.90 25.90 -32.25
N ASN A 191 -43.11 26.66 -33.29
CA ASN A 191 -44.17 26.51 -34.26
C ASN A 191 -43.56 26.37 -35.66
N ILE A 192 -43.84 25.26 -36.36
CA ILE A 192 -43.25 24.90 -37.64
C ILE A 192 -43.48 25.98 -38.73
N ASP A 193 -44.61 26.74 -38.64
CA ASP A 193 -44.99 27.77 -39.58
C ASP A 193 -44.40 29.16 -39.22
N LYS A 194 -43.85 29.31 -38.01
CA LYS A 194 -43.33 30.59 -37.49
C LYS A 194 -41.90 30.53 -36.93
N LEU A 195 -41.09 29.66 -37.54
CA LEU A 195 -39.65 29.54 -37.17
C LEU A 195 -38.89 30.82 -37.49
N ARG A 196 -37.88 31.12 -36.69
CA ARG A 196 -36.95 32.22 -36.90
C ARG A 196 -36.00 31.87 -38.05
N LYS A 197 -35.41 32.87 -38.72
CA LYS A 197 -34.42 32.67 -39.78
C LYS A 197 -33.15 31.91 -39.30
N THR A 198 -32.90 31.88 -37.98
CA THR A 198 -31.78 31.18 -37.35
C THR A 198 -32.09 29.75 -36.98
N ASP A 199 -33.37 29.34 -37.08
CA ASP A 199 -33.76 27.96 -36.67
C ASP A 199 -33.61 27.02 -37.84
N ASP A 200 -32.93 25.90 -37.60
CA ASP A 200 -32.83 24.82 -38.58
C ASP A 200 -34.07 23.93 -38.50
N LYS A 201 -34.93 24.07 -39.50
CA LYS A 201 -36.21 23.35 -39.58
C LYS A 201 -36.03 21.83 -39.63
N ALA A 202 -34.98 21.35 -40.37
CA ALA A 202 -34.75 19.94 -40.53
C ALA A 202 -34.22 19.32 -39.21
N ALA A 203 -33.31 20.00 -38.54
CA ALA A 203 -32.80 19.60 -37.24
C ALA A 203 -33.87 19.57 -36.15
N LEU A 204 -34.75 20.57 -36.11
CA LEU A 204 -35.84 20.64 -35.14
C LEU A 204 -36.87 19.52 -35.36
N LEU A 205 -37.24 19.19 -36.61
CA LEU A 205 -38.15 18.07 -36.93
C LEU A 205 -37.50 16.70 -36.61
N ALA A 206 -36.20 16.58 -36.78
CA ALA A 206 -35.48 15.36 -36.43
C ALA A 206 -35.43 15.17 -34.88
N ALA A 207 -35.22 16.24 -34.12
CA ALA A 207 -35.16 16.18 -32.64
C ALA A 207 -36.56 16.08 -31.99
N TYR A 208 -37.53 16.73 -32.56
CA TYR A 208 -38.90 16.85 -32.04
C TYR A 208 -39.92 16.45 -33.12
N PRO A 209 -40.19 15.16 -33.38
CA PRO A 209 -41.10 14.70 -34.43
C PRO A 209 -42.50 15.30 -34.32
N ASP A 210 -43.04 15.50 -33.12
CA ASP A 210 -44.34 16.07 -32.87
C ASP A 210 -44.50 17.50 -33.38
N LEU A 211 -43.39 18.22 -33.68
CA LEU A 211 -43.42 19.56 -34.27
C LEU A 211 -44.02 19.58 -35.68
N ALA A 212 -44.12 18.42 -36.31
CA ALA A 212 -44.83 18.29 -37.58
C ALA A 212 -46.37 18.43 -37.45
N GLU A 213 -46.92 18.11 -36.27
CA GLU A 213 -48.37 18.02 -36.01
C GLU A 213 -48.88 19.10 -35.05
N GLU A 214 -48.09 19.50 -34.04
CA GLU A 214 -48.41 20.47 -33.04
C GLU A 214 -47.23 21.38 -32.66
N HIS A 215 -47.47 22.43 -31.90
CA HIS A 215 -46.39 23.23 -31.31
C HIS A 215 -45.68 22.39 -30.22
N VAL A 216 -44.37 22.58 -30.07
CA VAL A 216 -43.58 21.91 -29.04
C VAL A 216 -42.88 22.97 -28.18
N TRP A 217 -43.05 22.81 -26.87
CA TRP A 217 -42.39 23.63 -25.87
C TRP A 217 -41.07 22.95 -25.49
N VAL A 218 -39.95 23.60 -25.71
CA VAL A 218 -38.60 23.07 -25.45
C VAL A 218 -37.91 23.94 -24.39
N LEU A 219 -37.33 23.29 -23.40
CA LEU A 219 -36.50 23.95 -22.38
C LEU A 219 -35.36 24.69 -23.07
N ARG A 220 -35.12 25.96 -22.72
CA ARG A 220 -34.06 26.76 -23.33
C ARG A 220 -32.70 26.20 -22.96
N ASP A 221 -31.80 26.11 -23.95
CA ASP A 221 -30.42 25.72 -23.75
C ASP A 221 -29.74 26.67 -22.73
N GLY A 222 -28.89 26.10 -21.87
CA GLY A 222 -28.18 26.84 -20.82
C GLY A 222 -29.03 27.27 -19.62
N THR A 223 -30.25 26.71 -19.47
CA THR A 223 -31.06 26.93 -18.25
C THR A 223 -30.31 26.37 -17.06
N LYS A 224 -30.00 27.21 -16.06
CA LYS A 224 -29.24 26.81 -14.85
C LYS A 224 -30.04 25.86 -13.95
N ASP A 225 -29.38 24.99 -13.23
CA ASP A 225 -30.01 23.92 -12.45
C ASP A 225 -30.98 24.45 -11.37
N HIS A 226 -30.69 25.57 -10.69
CA HIS A 226 -31.65 26.17 -9.75
C HIS A 226 -32.95 26.62 -10.43
N LEU A 227 -32.94 26.98 -11.73
CA LEU A 227 -34.12 27.30 -12.51
C LEU A 227 -34.84 26.04 -12.96
N LYS A 228 -34.12 24.96 -13.27
CA LYS A 228 -34.71 23.63 -13.53
C LYS A 228 -35.37 23.07 -12.28
N GLN A 229 -34.75 23.18 -11.10
CA GLN A 229 -35.37 22.83 -9.82
C GLN A 229 -36.70 23.58 -9.59
N ARG A 230 -36.70 24.85 -9.94
CA ARG A 230 -37.93 25.65 -9.87
C ARG A 230 -39.00 25.16 -10.84
N CYS A 231 -38.63 24.82 -12.08
CA CYS A 231 -39.54 24.17 -13.03
C CYS A 231 -40.08 22.84 -12.50
N GLU A 232 -39.20 22.00 -11.98
CA GLU A 232 -39.56 20.73 -11.38
C GLU A 232 -40.60 20.89 -10.27
N SER A 233 -40.35 21.83 -9.33
CA SER A 233 -41.32 22.14 -8.28
C SER A 233 -42.69 22.58 -8.85
N ILE A 234 -42.68 23.42 -9.90
CA ILE A 234 -43.91 23.84 -10.58
C ILE A 234 -44.64 22.66 -11.21
N PHE A 235 -43.95 21.78 -11.92
CA PHE A 235 -44.51 20.59 -12.55
C PHE A 235 -45.01 19.57 -11.50
N ALA A 236 -44.29 19.37 -10.41
CA ALA A 236 -44.71 18.50 -9.30
C ALA A 236 -46.00 19.04 -8.64
N GLU A 237 -46.11 20.33 -8.35
CA GLU A 237 -47.31 20.98 -7.79
C GLU A 237 -48.55 20.82 -8.66
N VAL A 238 -48.43 20.69 -9.97
CA VAL A 238 -49.53 20.47 -10.90
C VAL A 238 -49.75 19.00 -11.24
N GLY A 239 -49.01 18.09 -10.58
CA GLY A 239 -49.23 16.64 -10.67
C GLY A 239 -48.55 15.99 -11.88
N TYR A 240 -47.40 16.52 -12.33
CA TYR A 240 -46.55 15.87 -13.32
C TYR A 240 -45.79 14.72 -12.66
N THR A 241 -45.82 13.56 -13.24
CA THR A 241 -45.29 12.30 -12.69
C THR A 241 -44.11 11.75 -13.48
N ALA A 242 -43.43 10.74 -12.95
CA ALA A 242 -42.38 10.00 -13.67
C ALA A 242 -42.92 9.32 -14.95
N GLU A 243 -44.20 8.88 -14.94
CA GLU A 243 -44.83 8.32 -16.14
C GLU A 243 -45.05 9.37 -17.21
N ASP A 244 -45.41 10.62 -16.80
CA ASP A 244 -45.52 11.73 -17.72
C ASP A 244 -44.16 12.08 -18.37
N LEU A 245 -43.08 12.09 -17.55
CA LEU A 245 -41.73 12.31 -18.02
C LEU A 245 -41.30 11.22 -19.03
N ALA A 246 -41.52 9.93 -18.70
CA ALA A 246 -41.23 8.82 -19.60
C ALA A 246 -41.98 8.93 -20.92
N TYR A 247 -43.27 9.33 -20.87
CA TYR A 247 -44.07 9.58 -22.06
C TYR A 247 -43.48 10.72 -22.91
N ASP A 248 -43.24 11.91 -22.31
CA ASP A 248 -42.71 13.06 -23.03
C ASP A 248 -41.30 12.79 -23.62
N ASN A 249 -40.45 12.10 -22.87
CA ASN A 249 -39.11 11.68 -23.36
C ASN A 249 -39.22 10.69 -24.53
N SER A 250 -40.26 9.84 -24.59
CA SER A 250 -40.44 8.89 -25.70
C SER A 250 -40.78 9.58 -27.03
N ARG A 251 -41.19 10.86 -26.97
CA ARG A 251 -41.58 11.71 -28.12
C ARG A 251 -40.43 12.57 -28.64
N ILE A 252 -39.28 12.49 -28.01
CA ILE A 252 -38.07 13.25 -28.38
C ILE A 252 -37.07 12.26 -28.99
N VAL A 253 -36.54 12.58 -30.16
CA VAL A 253 -35.36 11.88 -30.68
C VAL A 253 -34.17 12.58 -30.04
N GLN A 254 -33.68 12.04 -28.93
CA GLN A 254 -32.45 12.55 -28.34
C GLN A 254 -31.33 12.38 -29.37
N ALA A 255 -30.85 13.50 -29.92
CA ALA A 255 -29.52 13.53 -30.54
C ALA A 255 -28.56 13.11 -29.42
N GLY A 256 -28.01 11.89 -29.54
CA GLY A 256 -27.23 11.14 -28.56
C GLY A 256 -26.98 11.90 -27.28
N SER A 257 -27.56 11.47 -26.18
CA SER A 257 -27.22 12.02 -24.89
C SER A 257 -25.70 11.99 -24.80
N THR A 258 -25.08 13.12 -24.62
CA THR A 258 -23.69 13.16 -24.19
C THR A 258 -23.71 12.60 -22.78
N ILE A 259 -23.67 11.25 -22.68
CA ILE A 259 -23.44 10.55 -21.43
C ILE A 259 -22.16 11.17 -20.87
N ALA A 260 -22.23 11.62 -19.64
CA ALA A 260 -21.04 12.14 -18.98
C ALA A 260 -20.02 11.00 -18.97
N LYS A 261 -18.96 11.13 -19.78
CA LYS A 261 -17.99 10.05 -19.99
C LYS A 261 -17.25 9.65 -18.72
N ALA A 262 -17.01 10.59 -17.78
CA ALA A 262 -16.38 10.32 -16.50
C ALA A 262 -17.45 9.98 -15.43
N VAL A 263 -17.91 8.74 -15.43
CA VAL A 263 -18.83 8.15 -14.44
C VAL A 263 -18.21 6.87 -13.90
N PHE A 264 -18.30 6.69 -12.60
CA PHE A 264 -17.72 5.55 -11.87
C PHE A 264 -18.80 4.93 -10.99
N ASN A 265 -19.11 3.67 -11.23
CA ASN A 265 -19.96 2.89 -10.33
C ASN A 265 -19.10 2.22 -9.28
N VAL A 266 -19.38 2.52 -8.02
CA VAL A 266 -18.69 1.97 -6.86
C VAL A 266 -19.71 1.54 -5.84
N SER A 267 -19.59 0.32 -5.33
CA SER A 267 -20.44 -0.21 -4.27
C SER A 267 -19.67 -0.27 -2.96
N MET A 268 -20.31 0.12 -1.85
CA MET A 268 -19.80 -0.07 -0.50
C MET A 268 -20.76 -0.94 0.30
N VAL A 269 -20.25 -1.95 0.99
CA VAL A 269 -21.02 -2.87 1.82
C VAL A 269 -20.57 -2.73 3.27
N PHE A 270 -21.52 -2.52 4.17
CA PHE A 270 -21.30 -2.39 5.61
C PHE A 270 -21.87 -3.62 6.33
N ARG A 271 -21.08 -4.20 7.25
CA ARG A 271 -21.48 -5.38 8.03
C ARG A 271 -20.98 -5.25 9.46
N LEU A 272 -21.77 -5.69 10.42
CA LEU A 272 -21.33 -5.83 11.82
C LEU A 272 -20.85 -7.27 12.06
N ASP A 273 -19.67 -7.38 12.69
CA ASP A 273 -19.05 -8.65 13.07
C ASP A 273 -18.54 -8.56 14.52
N GLY A 274 -19.36 -9.00 15.49
CA GLY A 274 -19.05 -8.83 16.90
C GLY A 274 -18.91 -7.36 17.28
N SER A 275 -17.74 -6.95 17.76
CA SER A 275 -17.39 -5.56 18.10
C SER A 275 -16.76 -4.79 16.93
N ASP A 276 -16.84 -5.33 15.73
CA ASP A 276 -16.19 -4.78 14.53
C ASP A 276 -17.24 -4.28 13.51
N LEU A 277 -16.92 -3.18 12.82
CA LEU A 277 -17.58 -2.78 11.59
C LEU A 277 -16.66 -3.20 10.42
N VAL A 278 -17.18 -3.99 9.50
CA VAL A 278 -16.50 -4.36 8.26
C VAL A 278 -17.06 -3.55 7.12
N VAL A 279 -16.17 -2.88 6.38
CA VAL A 279 -16.49 -2.08 5.20
C VAL A 279 -15.81 -2.71 4.00
N GLU A 280 -16.59 -3.08 2.99
CA GLU A 280 -16.11 -3.76 1.79
C GLU A 280 -16.43 -2.97 0.53
N VAL A 281 -15.51 -2.97 -0.43
CA VAL A 281 -15.76 -2.55 -1.81
C VAL A 281 -15.50 -3.74 -2.72
N PRO A 282 -16.55 -4.37 -3.28
CA PRO A 282 -16.38 -5.41 -4.28
C PRO A 282 -15.83 -4.82 -5.57
N LEU A 283 -14.63 -5.20 -5.95
CA LEU A 283 -13.97 -4.66 -7.16
C LEU A 283 -14.57 -5.22 -8.45
N ASP A 284 -15.20 -6.39 -8.38
CA ASP A 284 -15.91 -6.98 -9.53
C ASP A 284 -17.16 -6.17 -9.93
N ASP A 285 -17.70 -5.36 -9.02
CA ASP A 285 -18.85 -4.46 -9.28
C ASP A 285 -18.40 -3.07 -9.77
N LEU A 286 -17.10 -2.81 -9.79
CA LEU A 286 -16.54 -1.54 -10.21
C LEU A 286 -16.71 -1.37 -11.73
N ALA A 287 -17.31 -0.26 -12.17
CA ALA A 287 -17.46 0.04 -13.59
C ALA A 287 -17.09 1.50 -13.90
N TYR A 288 -16.29 1.70 -14.93
CA TYR A 288 -15.88 3.02 -15.44
C TYR A 288 -15.49 2.90 -16.92
N ASP A 289 -15.48 4.04 -17.62
CA ASP A 289 -15.00 4.12 -19.00
C ASP A 289 -13.46 4.11 -19.02
N VAL A 290 -12.85 3.27 -19.85
CA VAL A 290 -11.39 3.12 -19.99
C VAL A 290 -10.67 4.42 -20.38
N ASP A 291 -11.36 5.34 -21.04
CA ASP A 291 -10.82 6.68 -21.35
C ASP A 291 -10.61 7.53 -20.10
N TYR A 292 -11.20 7.13 -18.96
CA TYR A 292 -11.13 7.80 -17.66
C TYR A 292 -10.75 6.80 -16.56
N PRO A 293 -9.52 6.24 -16.59
CA PRO A 293 -9.11 5.22 -15.62
C PRO A 293 -9.23 5.73 -14.18
N LEU A 294 -9.86 4.94 -13.34
CA LEU A 294 -10.02 5.19 -11.91
C LEU A 294 -8.69 4.93 -11.20
N THR A 295 -7.95 5.99 -10.88
CA THR A 295 -6.61 5.85 -10.30
C THR A 295 -6.63 5.56 -8.81
N SER A 296 -7.58 6.12 -8.05
CA SER A 296 -7.64 5.83 -6.61
C SER A 296 -9.04 5.93 -6.01
N LEU A 297 -9.22 5.18 -4.90
CA LEU A 297 -10.39 5.25 -4.01
C LEU A 297 -9.94 5.56 -2.58
N THR A 298 -10.59 6.52 -1.92
CA THR A 298 -10.46 6.80 -0.49
C THR A 298 -11.76 6.44 0.20
N LEU A 299 -11.71 5.51 1.15
CA LEU A 299 -12.88 5.08 1.89
C LEU A 299 -12.96 5.84 3.21
N LEU A 300 -14.18 6.26 3.57
CA LEU A 300 -14.51 6.92 4.83
C LEU A 300 -13.50 8.03 5.21
N PRO A 301 -13.32 9.06 4.37
CA PRO A 301 -12.23 10.04 4.52
C PRO A 301 -12.24 10.81 5.84
N ALA A 302 -13.39 10.91 6.52
CA ALA A 302 -13.56 11.65 7.77
C ALA A 302 -14.19 10.81 8.91
N PHE A 303 -14.18 9.48 8.82
CA PHE A 303 -14.74 8.62 9.87
C PHE A 303 -13.97 8.76 11.17
N GLY A 304 -14.69 9.08 12.25
CA GLY A 304 -14.11 9.28 13.57
C GLY A 304 -13.20 10.51 13.69
N ALA A 305 -13.35 11.49 12.79
CA ALA A 305 -12.57 12.72 12.80
C ALA A 305 -12.73 13.50 14.11
N GLY A 306 -11.61 13.89 14.74
CA GLY A 306 -11.61 14.74 15.94
C GLY A 306 -11.58 16.22 15.58
N GLY A 307 -12.40 17.03 16.25
CA GLY A 307 -12.49 18.49 16.06
C GLY A 307 -11.41 19.26 16.83
N THR A 308 -11.43 20.59 16.70
CA THR A 308 -10.47 21.51 17.36
C THR A 308 -10.61 21.56 18.87
N ALA A 309 -11.71 21.08 19.45
CA ALA A 309 -11.97 21.03 20.88
C ALA A 309 -11.70 19.65 21.50
N ASP A 310 -11.46 18.65 20.66
CA ASP A 310 -11.30 17.26 21.10
C ASP A 310 -9.86 16.97 21.51
N ASN A 311 -9.71 16.08 22.49
CA ASN A 311 -8.43 15.51 22.88
C ASN A 311 -8.31 14.11 22.30
N GLY A 312 -7.10 13.75 21.90
CA GLY A 312 -6.85 12.45 21.32
C GLY A 312 -5.65 12.43 20.40
N PHE A 313 -5.57 11.37 19.62
CA PHE A 313 -4.51 11.21 18.63
C PHE A 313 -4.96 10.35 17.44
N LEU A 314 -4.27 10.54 16.33
CA LEU A 314 -4.28 9.65 15.18
C LEU A 314 -3.10 8.69 15.34
N PHE A 315 -3.36 7.41 15.14
CA PHE A 315 -2.33 6.38 15.05
C PHE A 315 -2.03 6.07 13.59
N VAL A 316 -0.74 6.10 13.21
CA VAL A 316 -0.25 5.72 11.88
C VAL A 316 0.89 4.70 12.01
N PRO A 317 1.01 3.74 11.07
CA PRO A 317 1.97 2.64 11.18
C PRO A 317 3.37 3.02 10.65
N ASP A 318 3.84 4.22 10.96
CA ASP A 318 5.16 4.72 10.54
C ASP A 318 6.27 4.12 11.43
N GLY A 319 7.28 3.49 10.83
CA GLY A 319 8.30 2.73 11.56
C GLY A 319 7.68 1.64 12.42
N SER A 320 7.94 1.67 13.73
CA SER A 320 7.33 0.76 14.71
C SER A 320 5.89 1.13 15.08
N GLY A 321 5.42 2.30 14.67
CA GLY A 321 4.14 2.94 14.97
C GLY A 321 4.33 4.37 15.46
N ALA A 322 3.44 5.28 15.08
CA ALA A 322 3.55 6.69 15.43
C ALA A 322 2.22 7.33 15.81
N ILE A 323 2.31 8.36 16.66
CA ILE A 323 1.19 9.12 17.17
C ILE A 323 1.27 10.55 16.64
N ILE A 324 0.14 11.03 16.13
CA ILE A 324 -0.10 12.42 15.77
C ILE A 324 -1.22 12.94 16.69
N ARG A 325 -0.86 13.78 17.65
CA ARG A 325 -1.83 14.30 18.62
C ARG A 325 -2.78 15.28 17.95
N PHE A 326 -4.02 15.23 18.35
CA PHE A 326 -5.01 16.22 17.89
C PHE A 326 -4.52 17.63 18.22
N ASN A 327 -4.75 18.53 17.30
CA ASN A 327 -4.51 19.96 17.51
C ASN A 327 -3.05 20.30 17.95
N ASN A 328 -2.06 19.51 17.50
CA ASN A 328 -0.65 19.70 17.90
C ASN A 328 0.00 20.99 17.37
N GLY A 329 -0.73 21.79 16.59
CA GLY A 329 -0.31 23.09 16.10
C GLY A 329 0.69 23.09 14.95
N ARG A 330 1.06 21.92 14.41
CA ARG A 330 2.04 21.78 13.33
C ARG A 330 1.44 22.01 11.95
N VAL A 331 0.51 22.96 11.81
CA VAL A 331 -0.28 23.23 10.60
C VAL A 331 0.53 23.65 9.38
N SER A 332 1.77 24.11 9.57
CA SER A 332 2.68 24.43 8.46
C SER A 332 3.45 23.20 7.94
N GLN A 333 3.35 22.07 8.60
CA GLN A 333 4.04 20.85 8.22
C GLN A 333 3.26 20.11 7.15
N ARG A 334 3.97 19.24 6.41
CA ARG A 334 3.34 18.34 5.44
C ARG A 334 2.45 17.33 6.17
N ALA A 335 1.27 17.05 5.62
CA ALA A 335 0.45 15.93 6.06
C ALA A 335 1.21 14.61 5.93
N TYR A 336 0.89 13.66 6.80
CA TYR A 336 1.43 12.30 6.71
C TYR A 336 0.83 11.57 5.51
N TYR A 337 1.66 10.84 4.79
CA TYR A 337 1.24 9.85 3.80
C TYR A 337 2.35 8.82 3.59
N ALA A 338 2.00 7.54 3.67
CA ALA A 338 2.93 6.45 3.42
C ALA A 338 2.25 5.29 2.69
N ASN A 339 2.97 4.67 1.75
CA ASN A 339 2.50 3.50 1.03
C ASN A 339 2.71 2.22 1.86
N LEU A 340 1.67 1.42 1.98
CA LEU A 340 1.78 0.13 2.62
C LEU A 340 2.64 -0.82 1.78
N TYR A 341 3.61 -1.44 2.44
CA TYR A 341 4.67 -2.27 1.83
C TYR A 341 5.55 -1.52 0.83
N GLY A 342 5.60 -0.19 0.93
CA GLY A 342 6.44 0.67 0.12
C GLY A 342 5.95 0.86 -1.31
N TRP A 343 6.86 1.30 -2.15
CA TRP A 343 6.59 1.57 -3.57
C TRP A 343 6.40 0.27 -4.36
N ASP A 344 5.53 0.29 -5.38
CA ASP A 344 5.48 -0.79 -6.36
C ASP A 344 6.69 -0.70 -7.29
N TRP A 345 7.58 -1.70 -7.24
CA TRP A 345 8.80 -1.72 -8.04
C TRP A 345 8.56 -1.88 -9.55
N ALA A 346 7.32 -2.24 -9.94
CA ALA A 346 6.90 -2.26 -11.34
C ALA A 346 6.36 -0.90 -11.82
N SER A 347 6.48 0.18 -11.04
CA SER A 347 6.16 1.56 -11.43
C SER A 347 7.42 2.37 -11.65
N ILE A 348 7.42 3.22 -12.68
CA ILE A 348 8.58 4.03 -13.06
C ILE A 348 8.87 5.10 -12.01
N ARG A 349 10.14 5.23 -11.64
CA ARG A 349 10.64 6.28 -10.75
C ARG A 349 11.70 7.10 -11.47
N THR A 350 11.53 8.40 -11.50
CA THR A 350 12.55 9.32 -12.02
C THR A 350 13.44 9.87 -10.92
N GLN A 351 12.90 10.01 -9.72
CA GLN A 351 13.62 10.51 -8.54
C GLN A 351 13.09 9.83 -7.28
N VAL A 352 13.99 9.50 -6.36
CA VAL A 352 13.64 9.02 -5.01
C VAL A 352 14.42 9.83 -4.00
N THR A 353 13.73 10.60 -3.17
CA THR A 353 14.33 11.32 -2.05
C THR A 353 14.36 10.45 -0.81
N ASN A 354 13.20 10.21 -0.22
CA ASN A 354 13.00 9.26 0.87
C ASN A 354 11.67 8.57 0.60
N GLU A 355 11.68 7.27 0.60
CA GLU A 355 10.45 6.49 0.55
C GLU A 355 9.96 6.26 1.96
N THR A 356 8.79 6.79 2.30
CA THR A 356 8.10 6.37 3.51
C THR A 356 7.35 5.09 3.20
N ARG A 357 7.73 4.02 3.89
CA ARG A 357 7.06 2.74 3.79
C ARG A 357 6.54 2.33 5.16
N ILE A 358 5.47 1.57 5.15
CA ILE A 358 4.87 0.99 6.33
C ILE A 358 4.75 -0.51 6.14
N ASN A 359 4.97 -1.28 7.21
CA ASN A 359 5.10 -2.73 7.14
C ASN A 359 3.87 -3.49 7.65
N PHE A 360 2.90 -2.81 8.25
CA PHE A 360 1.71 -3.43 8.81
C PHE A 360 0.45 -2.60 8.52
N PRO A 361 -0.68 -3.28 8.19
CA PRO A 361 -1.83 -2.67 7.52
C PRO A 361 -2.85 -2.10 8.51
N VAL A 362 -2.45 -1.18 9.38
CA VAL A 362 -3.34 -0.63 10.39
C VAL A 362 -3.23 0.88 10.55
N PHE A 363 -4.32 1.53 10.91
CA PHE A 363 -4.35 2.90 11.41
C PHE A 363 -5.43 3.02 12.50
N GLY A 364 -5.48 4.13 13.24
CA GLY A 364 -6.48 4.26 14.29
C GLY A 364 -6.74 5.68 14.74
N VAL A 365 -7.78 5.81 15.54
CA VAL A 365 -8.17 7.05 16.21
C VAL A 365 -8.41 6.74 17.66
N SER A 366 -7.89 7.57 18.56
CA SER A 366 -8.14 7.53 19.98
C SER A 366 -8.64 8.88 20.46
N GLY A 367 -9.74 8.89 21.19
CA GLY A 367 -10.32 10.07 21.83
C GLY A 367 -10.64 9.82 23.29
N ASP A 368 -11.23 10.81 23.98
CA ASP A 368 -11.56 10.74 25.42
C ASP A 368 -12.58 9.62 25.75
N SER A 369 -13.38 9.17 24.77
CA SER A 369 -14.52 8.26 24.98
C SER A 369 -14.33 6.87 24.39
N GLY A 370 -13.12 6.54 23.94
CA GLY A 370 -12.78 5.26 23.33
C GLY A 370 -11.86 5.42 22.13
N SER A 371 -11.51 4.29 21.53
CA SER A 371 -10.65 4.24 20.35
C SER A 371 -11.16 3.23 19.34
N PHE A 372 -10.67 3.32 18.12
CA PHE A 372 -10.73 2.23 17.17
C PHE A 372 -9.40 2.00 16.48
N ILE A 373 -9.18 0.77 16.06
CA ILE A 373 -8.14 0.40 15.12
C ILE A 373 -8.81 -0.10 13.84
N CYS A 374 -8.35 0.38 12.68
CA CYS A 374 -8.74 -0.12 11.38
C CYS A 374 -7.64 -1.04 10.84
N ILE A 375 -8.03 -2.27 10.46
CA ILE A 375 -7.15 -3.26 9.85
C ILE A 375 -7.54 -3.39 8.37
N LEU A 376 -6.58 -3.23 7.46
CA LEU A 376 -6.80 -3.41 6.03
C LEU A 376 -6.61 -4.89 5.71
N GLU A 377 -7.71 -5.63 5.54
CA GLU A 377 -7.70 -7.10 5.42
C GLU A 377 -7.44 -7.58 4.00
N ASP A 378 -8.07 -6.92 3.00
CA ASP A 378 -7.91 -7.18 1.57
C ASP A 378 -7.63 -5.87 0.82
N GLY A 379 -6.86 -5.94 -0.25
CA GLY A 379 -6.41 -4.76 -1.00
C GLY A 379 -5.30 -3.97 -0.29
N ALA A 380 -4.72 -4.53 0.77
CA ALA A 380 -3.71 -3.86 1.59
C ALA A 380 -2.51 -3.38 0.76
N SER A 381 -2.07 -4.16 -0.23
CA SER A 381 -0.91 -3.80 -1.06
C SER A 381 -1.15 -2.59 -1.97
N TRP A 382 -2.40 -2.20 -2.19
CA TRP A 382 -2.77 -1.00 -2.97
C TRP A 382 -2.94 0.23 -2.09
N ALA A 383 -2.90 0.06 -0.77
CA ALA A 383 -3.22 1.13 0.17
C ALA A 383 -2.05 2.06 0.47
N GLY A 384 -2.36 3.35 0.62
CA GLY A 384 -1.56 4.32 1.33
C GLY A 384 -2.37 4.89 2.48
N ILE A 385 -1.73 5.11 3.63
CA ILE A 385 -2.37 5.70 4.80
C ILE A 385 -2.00 7.17 4.88
N GLY A 386 -3.03 8.01 4.90
CA GLY A 386 -2.92 9.46 5.04
C GLY A 386 -3.47 9.95 6.36
N ALA A 387 -2.81 10.93 7.00
CA ALA A 387 -3.30 11.59 8.19
C ALA A 387 -3.04 13.10 8.14
N ASP A 388 -3.99 13.87 8.63
CA ASP A 388 -3.92 15.33 8.68
C ASP A 388 -4.51 15.88 9.98
N ILE A 389 -4.02 17.06 10.39
CA ILE A 389 -4.45 17.70 11.63
C ILE A 389 -5.37 18.88 11.37
N ALA A 390 -6.20 19.16 12.37
CA ALA A 390 -7.06 20.34 12.37
C ALA A 390 -6.25 21.64 12.26
N GLY A 391 -6.77 22.60 11.50
CA GLY A 391 -6.14 23.88 11.27
C GLY A 391 -5.30 23.97 10.00
N ARG A 392 -5.07 22.85 9.29
CA ARG A 392 -4.29 22.83 8.04
C ARG A 392 -5.18 23.01 6.80
N LEU A 393 -6.04 22.08 6.49
CA LEU A 393 -7.00 22.16 5.38
C LEU A 393 -8.44 22.25 5.87
N THR A 394 -8.73 21.65 7.01
CA THR A 394 -10.03 21.60 7.67
C THR A 394 -9.88 21.83 9.18
N SER A 395 -10.98 21.99 9.89
CA SER A 395 -11.01 22.04 11.36
C SER A 395 -11.00 20.65 12.01
N TYR A 396 -10.61 19.61 11.29
CA TYR A 396 -10.67 18.23 11.77
C TYR A 396 -9.33 17.51 11.64
N ASN A 397 -9.06 16.64 12.62
CA ASN A 397 -7.96 15.68 12.59
C ASN A 397 -8.49 14.40 11.96
N THR A 398 -7.88 13.94 10.88
CA THR A 398 -8.39 12.81 10.08
C THR A 398 -7.29 11.81 9.77
N VAL A 399 -7.64 10.52 9.70
CA VAL A 399 -6.80 9.44 9.19
C VAL A 399 -7.66 8.51 8.32
N ASN A 400 -7.12 8.09 7.19
CA ASN A 400 -7.83 7.22 6.26
C ASN A 400 -6.86 6.45 5.37
N ALA A 401 -7.39 5.44 4.66
CA ALA A 401 -6.65 4.72 3.63
C ALA A 401 -7.17 5.11 2.23
N THR A 402 -6.22 5.32 1.32
CA THR A 402 -6.45 5.54 -0.11
C THR A 402 -5.84 4.40 -0.89
N TYR A 403 -6.62 3.78 -1.77
CA TYR A 403 -6.22 2.62 -2.56
C TYR A 403 -5.94 3.02 -4.00
N THR A 404 -4.78 2.66 -4.52
CA THR A 404 -4.48 2.79 -5.95
C THR A 404 -5.18 1.66 -6.69
N ILE A 405 -6.10 2.01 -7.60
CA ILE A 405 -6.94 1.05 -8.33
C ILE A 405 -6.35 0.77 -9.71
N VAL A 406 -6.02 1.82 -10.47
CA VAL A 406 -5.39 1.71 -11.79
C VAL A 406 -4.05 2.43 -11.72
N HIS A 407 -2.97 1.68 -11.99
CA HIS A 407 -1.63 2.24 -12.08
C HIS A 407 -1.38 2.82 -13.46
N GLY A 408 -0.60 3.89 -13.51
CA GLY A 408 -0.22 4.52 -14.76
C GLY A 408 1.09 5.27 -14.61
N ASP A 409 1.91 5.21 -15.67
CA ASP A 409 3.19 5.88 -15.75
C ASP A 409 3.30 6.74 -17.01
N ALA A 410 4.15 7.74 -16.93
CA ALA A 410 4.47 8.57 -18.07
C ALA A 410 5.58 7.90 -18.91
N TYR A 411 5.34 7.78 -20.20
CA TYR A 411 6.32 7.30 -21.18
C TYR A 411 6.80 8.45 -22.04
N ASP A 412 8.09 8.71 -22.05
CA ASP A 412 8.70 9.72 -22.88
C ASP A 412 8.95 9.17 -24.30
N VAL A 413 8.11 9.58 -25.26
CA VAL A 413 8.19 9.13 -26.68
C VAL A 413 9.49 9.58 -27.35
N SER A 414 10.18 10.57 -26.82
CA SER A 414 11.40 11.12 -27.40
C SER A 414 12.23 11.91 -26.39
N GLU A 415 13.49 11.52 -26.25
CA GLU A 415 14.50 12.27 -25.46
C GLU A 415 14.68 13.73 -25.91
N ARG A 416 14.14 14.11 -27.07
CA ARG A 416 14.29 15.45 -27.66
C ARG A 416 13.08 16.36 -27.48
N THR A 417 11.94 15.83 -27.06
CA THR A 417 10.70 16.58 -26.87
C THR A 417 10.06 16.12 -25.57
N ASN A 418 9.73 17.03 -24.66
CA ASN A 418 9.00 16.74 -23.42
C ASN A 418 7.55 16.31 -23.69
N ASN A 419 7.33 15.37 -24.58
CA ASN A 419 6.02 14.82 -24.90
C ASN A 419 5.88 13.45 -24.20
N ALA A 420 5.45 13.49 -22.97
CA ALA A 420 5.08 12.28 -22.24
C ALA A 420 3.68 11.80 -22.67
N VAL A 421 3.54 10.52 -22.93
CA VAL A 421 2.28 9.82 -23.09
C VAL A 421 2.04 9.02 -21.82
N TYR A 422 0.87 9.18 -21.21
CA TYR A 422 0.49 8.39 -20.04
C TYR A 422 -0.08 7.06 -20.50
N MET A 423 0.43 6.00 -19.93
CA MET A 423 -0.03 4.62 -20.15
C MET A 423 -0.54 4.06 -18.84
N PHE A 424 -1.68 3.41 -18.89
CA PHE A 424 -2.32 2.81 -17.73
C PHE A 424 -2.36 1.29 -17.88
N GLU A 425 -2.38 0.59 -16.76
CA GLU A 425 -2.63 -0.84 -16.77
C GLU A 425 -4.00 -1.15 -17.37
N THR A 426 -4.09 -2.29 -18.05
CA THR A 426 -5.28 -2.68 -18.80
C THR A 426 -6.13 -3.72 -18.08
N ALA A 427 -5.62 -4.30 -17.00
CA ALA A 427 -6.36 -5.29 -16.23
C ALA A 427 -7.32 -4.62 -15.25
N HIS A 428 -8.54 -5.12 -15.19
CA HIS A 428 -9.50 -4.71 -14.17
C HIS A 428 -9.14 -5.37 -12.83
N PRO A 429 -9.02 -4.62 -11.72
CA PRO A 429 -8.80 -5.21 -10.40
C PRO A 429 -10.01 -6.08 -10.00
N THR A 430 -9.74 -7.20 -9.35
CA THR A 430 -10.75 -8.17 -8.89
C THR A 430 -10.64 -8.43 -7.40
N GLY A 431 -11.67 -9.01 -6.80
CA GLY A 431 -11.71 -9.29 -5.38
C GLY A 431 -12.31 -8.15 -4.57
N PHE A 432 -11.70 -7.83 -3.45
CA PHE A 432 -12.27 -6.88 -2.49
C PHE A 432 -11.22 -5.90 -1.99
N ILE A 433 -11.65 -4.69 -1.64
CA ILE A 433 -11.02 -3.87 -0.63
C ILE A 433 -11.82 -4.07 0.65
N ARG A 434 -11.16 -4.43 1.74
CA ARG A 434 -11.83 -4.68 3.02
C ARG A 434 -11.12 -3.98 4.17
N GLN A 435 -11.88 -3.17 4.91
CA GLN A 435 -11.45 -2.50 6.13
C GLN A 435 -12.25 -3.04 7.31
N ARG A 436 -11.54 -3.49 8.36
CA ARG A 436 -12.13 -3.91 9.62
C ARG A 436 -11.83 -2.89 10.70
N TYR A 437 -12.86 -2.20 11.17
CA TYR A 437 -12.78 -1.26 12.28
C TYR A 437 -13.14 -1.98 13.58
N ARG A 438 -12.18 -2.11 14.48
CA ARG A 438 -12.36 -2.74 15.78
C ARG A 438 -12.47 -1.65 16.84
N PHE A 439 -13.63 -1.58 17.51
CA PHE A 439 -13.90 -0.55 18.52
C PHE A 439 -13.49 -1.02 19.90
N LEU A 440 -12.75 -0.18 20.61
CA LEU A 440 -12.16 -0.45 21.90
C LEU A 440 -12.74 0.52 22.93
N PRO A 441 -13.24 0.03 24.10
CA PRO A 441 -13.75 0.89 25.16
C PRO A 441 -12.70 1.79 25.78
N GLU A 442 -11.45 1.31 25.81
CA GLU A 442 -10.29 2.02 26.34
C GLU A 442 -9.69 2.95 25.28
N SER A 443 -8.96 3.96 25.75
CA SER A 443 -8.30 4.93 24.90
C SER A 443 -6.78 4.77 25.01
N GLY A 444 -6.13 4.28 23.95
CA GLY A 444 -4.67 4.16 23.95
C GLY A 444 -4.13 3.26 22.85
N TYR A 445 -2.89 3.51 22.44
CA TYR A 445 -2.22 2.67 21.44
C TYR A 445 -1.84 1.28 21.98
N MET A 446 -1.75 1.11 23.29
CA MET A 446 -1.51 -0.19 23.95
C MET A 446 -2.66 -1.16 23.67
N ASP A 447 -3.90 -0.69 23.83
CA ASP A 447 -5.10 -1.50 23.59
C ASP A 447 -5.29 -1.78 22.10
N MET A 448 -4.95 -0.80 21.24
CA MET A 448 -4.90 -1.01 19.79
C MET A 448 -3.89 -2.09 19.41
N ALA A 449 -2.67 -2.07 20.01
CA ALA A 449 -1.63 -3.05 19.73
C ALA A 449 -2.01 -4.46 20.24
N ALA A 450 -2.60 -4.55 21.42
CA ALA A 450 -3.15 -5.79 21.96
C ALA A 450 -4.25 -6.36 21.04
N SER A 451 -5.17 -5.50 20.59
CA SER A 451 -6.22 -5.88 19.66
C SER A 451 -5.68 -6.39 18.32
N TYR A 452 -4.61 -5.75 17.80
CA TYR A 452 -3.95 -6.21 16.57
C TYR A 452 -3.22 -7.54 16.77
N ARG A 453 -2.54 -7.74 17.91
CA ARG A 453 -1.95 -9.05 18.27
C ARG A 453 -3.00 -10.15 18.34
N ASP A 454 -4.16 -9.88 18.96
CA ASP A 454 -5.26 -10.84 19.03
C ASP A 454 -5.80 -11.17 17.64
N TYR A 455 -5.89 -10.19 16.75
CA TYR A 455 -6.24 -10.42 15.35
C TYR A 455 -5.23 -11.33 14.64
N LEU A 456 -3.92 -11.04 14.77
CA LEU A 456 -2.87 -11.86 14.15
C LEU A 456 -2.87 -13.30 14.70
N THR A 457 -3.02 -13.48 16.00
CA THR A 457 -3.04 -14.81 16.63
C THR A 457 -4.29 -15.61 16.27
N ALA A 458 -5.43 -14.94 16.08
CA ALA A 458 -6.66 -15.59 15.61
C ALA A 458 -6.56 -15.98 14.12
N LYS A 459 -5.99 -15.12 13.28
CA LYS A 459 -5.82 -15.35 11.85
C LYS A 459 -4.74 -16.39 11.53
N TYR A 460 -3.66 -16.44 12.33
CA TYR A 460 -2.49 -17.30 12.11
C TYR A 460 -2.21 -18.19 13.33
N PRO A 461 -2.87 -19.38 13.44
CA PRO A 461 -2.71 -20.28 14.58
C PRO A 461 -1.26 -20.75 14.81
N ASP A 462 -0.49 -20.94 13.74
CA ASP A 462 0.92 -21.34 13.83
C ASP A 462 1.79 -20.22 14.43
N PHE A 463 1.48 -18.95 14.13
CA PHE A 463 2.11 -17.80 14.78
C PHE A 463 1.73 -17.72 16.27
N ALA A 464 0.47 -17.97 16.60
CA ALA A 464 0.01 -18.00 17.99
C ALA A 464 0.74 -19.06 18.84
N ALA A 465 1.13 -20.19 18.23
CA ALA A 465 1.85 -21.28 18.88
C ALA A 465 3.38 -21.06 18.96
N GLN A 466 3.93 -20.06 18.26
CA GLN A 466 5.36 -19.79 18.28
C GLN A 466 5.83 -19.33 19.67
N THR A 467 7.06 -19.71 19.99
CA THR A 467 7.79 -19.24 21.18
C THR A 467 9.22 -18.89 20.79
N VAL A 468 9.80 -17.94 21.45
CA VAL A 468 11.18 -17.50 21.24
C VAL A 468 12.03 -17.76 22.50
N ASP A 469 13.35 -17.70 22.35
CA ASP A 469 14.28 -17.85 23.47
C ASP A 469 14.15 -16.66 24.45
N ALA A 470 14.47 -16.90 25.72
CA ALA A 470 14.48 -15.87 26.75
C ALA A 470 15.67 -14.91 26.64
N ASP A 471 16.72 -15.32 25.96
CA ASP A 471 17.94 -14.56 25.76
C ASP A 471 17.84 -13.61 24.55
N ALA A 472 18.56 -12.50 24.60
CA ALA A 472 18.58 -11.51 23.53
C ALA A 472 19.06 -12.13 22.21
N PRO A 473 18.26 -12.03 21.13
CA PRO A 473 18.69 -12.45 19.81
C PRO A 473 19.93 -11.70 19.36
N LEU A 474 20.88 -12.40 18.73
CA LEU A 474 22.05 -11.83 18.10
C LEU A 474 22.10 -12.29 16.64
N SER A 475 21.99 -11.37 15.71
CA SER A 475 22.14 -11.64 14.28
C SER A 475 23.50 -11.17 13.80
N ILE A 476 24.27 -12.09 13.22
CA ILE A 476 25.57 -11.77 12.58
C ILE A 476 25.41 -11.99 11.07
N GLU A 477 25.53 -10.94 10.30
CA GLU A 477 25.63 -11.04 8.85
C GLU A 477 27.09 -11.15 8.42
N LEU A 478 27.44 -12.19 7.68
CA LEU A 478 28.74 -12.35 7.04
C LEU A 478 28.63 -12.06 5.55
N ILE A 479 29.47 -11.14 5.06
CA ILE A 479 29.52 -10.82 3.63
C ILE A 479 30.52 -11.75 2.97
N GLY A 480 30.06 -12.62 2.08
CA GLY A 480 30.85 -13.59 1.34
C GLY A 480 31.67 -12.94 0.23
N ALA A 481 31.03 -12.60 -0.87
CA ALA A 481 31.67 -11.94 -2.01
C ALA A 481 30.89 -10.69 -2.44
N ILE A 482 31.66 -9.67 -2.77
CA ILE A 482 31.21 -8.49 -3.51
C ILE A 482 31.69 -8.59 -4.95
N ASP A 483 31.17 -7.80 -5.85
CA ASP A 483 31.76 -7.63 -7.18
C ASP A 483 32.59 -6.35 -7.25
N LYS A 484 33.66 -6.40 -8.06
CA LYS A 484 34.53 -5.27 -8.29
C LYS A 484 35.03 -5.29 -9.73
N VAL A 485 35.05 -4.14 -10.38
CA VAL A 485 35.56 -4.00 -11.72
C VAL A 485 37.07 -4.16 -11.71
N GLN A 486 37.59 -5.15 -12.43
CA GLN A 486 39.00 -5.40 -12.62
C GLN A 486 39.38 -5.48 -14.10
N GLN A 487 40.62 -5.18 -14.42
CA GLN A 487 41.14 -5.31 -15.79
C GLN A 487 41.50 -6.79 -16.08
N VAL A 488 40.64 -7.50 -16.77
CA VAL A 488 40.86 -8.87 -17.21
C VAL A 488 41.30 -8.84 -18.68
N ALA A 489 42.55 -9.14 -18.95
CA ALA A 489 43.15 -9.05 -20.30
C ALA A 489 42.98 -7.68 -20.99
N GLY A 490 42.94 -6.59 -20.19
CA GLY A 490 42.75 -5.22 -20.68
C GLY A 490 41.31 -4.79 -20.89
N VAL A 491 40.32 -5.65 -20.51
CA VAL A 491 38.89 -5.34 -20.57
C VAL A 491 38.39 -5.15 -19.13
N PRO A 492 37.73 -4.02 -18.82
CA PRO A 492 37.06 -3.86 -17.52
C PRO A 492 35.98 -4.92 -17.38
N THR A 493 36.07 -5.74 -16.34
CA THR A 493 35.15 -6.85 -16.08
C THR A 493 34.81 -6.88 -14.60
N SER A 494 33.55 -6.95 -14.27
CA SER A 494 33.10 -7.19 -12.88
C SER A 494 33.42 -8.63 -12.51
N VAL A 495 34.14 -8.80 -11.40
CA VAL A 495 34.55 -10.12 -10.88
C VAL A 495 34.23 -10.23 -9.41
N PRO A 496 33.82 -11.40 -8.90
CA PRO A 496 33.60 -11.62 -7.47
C PRO A 496 34.93 -11.54 -6.70
N ILE A 497 34.92 -10.76 -5.63
CA ILE A 497 36.05 -10.64 -4.68
C ILE A 497 35.58 -11.14 -3.32
N ALA A 498 36.33 -12.07 -2.72
CA ALA A 498 36.01 -12.60 -1.40
C ALA A 498 36.21 -11.53 -0.31
N MET A 499 35.17 -11.30 0.50
CA MET A 499 35.24 -10.54 1.75
C MET A 499 35.30 -11.49 2.95
N THR A 500 34.68 -12.67 2.86
CA THR A 500 34.75 -13.73 3.85
C THR A 500 34.63 -15.07 3.13
N THR A 501 35.68 -15.84 3.03
CA THR A 501 35.69 -17.19 2.47
C THR A 501 34.96 -18.17 3.42
N TYR A 502 34.55 -19.35 2.94
CA TYR A 502 33.92 -20.36 3.80
C TYR A 502 34.83 -20.81 4.94
N ALA A 503 36.14 -20.87 4.71
CA ALA A 503 37.12 -21.17 5.75
C ALA A 503 37.23 -20.06 6.80
N GLU A 504 37.28 -18.80 6.37
CA GLU A 504 37.30 -17.64 7.27
C GLU A 504 35.97 -17.50 8.04
N ALA A 505 34.80 -17.76 7.40
CA ALA A 505 33.50 -17.80 8.07
C ALA A 505 33.45 -18.81 9.20
N LYS A 506 34.05 -20.02 8.98
CA LYS A 506 34.21 -21.04 10.02
C LYS A 506 35.13 -20.57 11.15
N ASP A 507 36.21 -19.88 10.83
CA ASP A 507 37.15 -19.35 11.83
C ASP A 507 36.51 -18.22 12.65
N LEU A 508 35.75 -17.30 12.00
CA LEU A 508 34.98 -16.26 12.68
C LEU A 508 33.89 -16.88 13.60
N LEU A 509 33.17 -17.90 13.13
CA LEU A 509 32.25 -18.62 13.99
C LEU A 509 32.93 -19.16 15.25
N ARG A 510 34.13 -19.77 15.11
CA ARG A 510 34.87 -20.31 16.24
C ARG A 510 35.31 -19.20 17.20
N GLU A 511 35.68 -18.04 16.68
CA GLU A 511 36.03 -16.87 17.49
C GLU A 511 34.84 -16.34 18.23
N LEU A 512 33.67 -16.15 17.56
CA LEU A 512 32.42 -15.73 18.19
C LEU A 512 31.99 -16.68 19.33
N VAL A 513 32.10 -17.99 19.11
CA VAL A 513 31.83 -19.03 20.15
C VAL A 513 32.80 -18.89 21.32
N THR A 514 34.10 -18.70 21.05
CA THR A 514 35.12 -18.52 22.10
C THR A 514 34.88 -17.27 22.94
N ARG A 515 34.29 -16.23 22.35
CA ARG A 515 33.90 -15.00 23.02
C ARG A 515 32.54 -15.05 23.75
N ASN A 516 31.94 -16.26 23.86
CA ASN A 516 30.63 -16.53 24.48
C ASN A 516 29.46 -15.78 23.80
N LEU A 517 29.55 -15.54 22.48
CA LEU A 517 28.49 -14.86 21.71
C LEU A 517 27.47 -15.85 21.16
N ALA A 518 27.71 -17.15 21.18
CA ALA A 518 26.90 -18.19 20.53
C ALA A 518 25.47 -18.33 21.07
N GLN A 519 25.20 -17.86 22.28
CA GLN A 519 23.89 -17.96 22.93
C GLN A 519 22.83 -17.15 22.13
N ASN A 520 21.73 -17.78 21.71
CA ASN A 520 20.72 -17.21 20.84
C ASN A 520 21.29 -16.36 19.68
N MET A 521 22.39 -16.86 19.07
CA MET A 521 23.04 -16.22 17.93
C MET A 521 22.64 -16.95 16.64
N SER A 522 22.36 -16.18 15.60
CA SER A 522 22.15 -16.67 14.23
C SER A 522 23.16 -16.05 13.29
N ILE A 523 23.60 -16.79 12.28
CA ILE A 523 24.48 -16.28 11.23
C ILE A 523 23.73 -16.26 9.90
N ARG A 524 23.69 -15.10 9.24
CA ARG A 524 23.28 -14.92 7.85
C ARG A 524 24.53 -14.83 6.98
N TYR A 525 24.67 -15.70 5.98
CA TYR A 525 25.79 -15.66 5.05
C TYR A 525 25.30 -15.17 3.69
N ALA A 526 25.62 -13.92 3.38
CA ALA A 526 25.18 -13.22 2.19
C ALA A 526 26.26 -13.24 1.10
N GLY A 527 25.87 -13.11 -0.17
CA GLY A 527 26.82 -13.03 -1.27
C GLY A 527 27.63 -14.29 -1.53
N TRP A 528 27.07 -15.47 -1.26
CA TRP A 528 27.77 -16.76 -1.32
C TRP A 528 27.67 -17.47 -2.67
N MET A 529 26.78 -17.03 -3.56
CA MET A 529 26.42 -17.68 -4.82
C MET A 529 26.15 -16.68 -5.94
N ASN A 530 26.09 -17.14 -7.16
CA ASN A 530 25.56 -16.46 -8.36
C ASN A 530 26.02 -14.99 -8.53
N GLY A 531 27.33 -14.72 -8.40
CA GLY A 531 27.89 -13.37 -8.58
C GLY A 531 28.18 -12.62 -7.29
N GLY A 532 27.66 -13.04 -6.15
CA GLY A 532 27.93 -12.39 -4.87
C GLY A 532 26.77 -11.50 -4.39
N MET A 533 27.10 -10.38 -3.75
CA MET A 533 26.09 -9.44 -3.28
C MET A 533 25.23 -8.89 -4.43
N ASN A 534 25.86 -8.67 -5.58
CA ASN A 534 25.18 -8.29 -6.82
C ASN A 534 24.77 -9.55 -7.60
N GLN A 535 23.68 -10.13 -7.19
CA GLN A 535 23.26 -11.48 -7.56
C GLN A 535 22.63 -11.55 -8.95
N GLN A 536 23.04 -12.54 -9.73
CA GLN A 536 22.38 -12.97 -10.98
C GLN A 536 21.12 -13.79 -10.67
N LEU A 537 20.28 -13.99 -11.71
CA LEU A 537 19.06 -14.81 -11.58
C LEU A 537 19.33 -16.16 -10.91
N LEU A 538 18.51 -16.48 -9.92
CA LEU A 538 18.57 -17.73 -9.17
C LEU A 538 17.79 -18.85 -9.87
N SER A 539 18.19 -19.23 -11.06
CA SER A 539 17.67 -20.42 -11.75
C SER A 539 18.29 -21.73 -11.25
N SER A 540 19.50 -21.63 -10.72
CA SER A 540 20.26 -22.69 -10.06
C SER A 540 21.36 -22.07 -9.20
N VAL A 541 21.77 -22.75 -8.14
CA VAL A 541 22.85 -22.26 -7.27
C VAL A 541 24.22 -22.62 -7.85
N ARG A 542 25.06 -21.59 -8.02
CA ARG A 542 26.44 -21.71 -8.44
C ARG A 542 27.35 -21.08 -7.39
N LEU A 543 28.13 -21.89 -6.72
CA LEU A 543 29.06 -21.42 -5.71
C LEU A 543 30.17 -20.53 -6.33
N ILE A 544 30.57 -19.50 -5.59
CA ILE A 544 31.62 -18.60 -5.99
C ILE A 544 32.97 -19.23 -5.64
N ARG A 545 33.78 -19.53 -6.65
CA ARG A 545 35.09 -20.22 -6.48
C ARG A 545 36.07 -19.48 -5.56
N GLN A 546 35.99 -18.16 -5.53
CA GLN A 546 36.82 -17.32 -4.68
C GLN A 546 36.49 -17.50 -3.19
N LEU A 547 35.33 -18.00 -2.85
CA LEU A 547 34.93 -18.28 -1.47
C LEU A 547 35.38 -19.66 -0.98
N GLY A 548 35.70 -20.57 -1.90
CA GLY A 548 36.13 -21.93 -1.56
C GLY A 548 35.33 -23.02 -2.24
N THR A 549 35.41 -24.23 -1.70
CA THR A 549 34.79 -25.46 -2.23
C THR A 549 33.45 -25.73 -1.54
N GLN A 550 32.68 -26.64 -2.13
CA GLN A 550 31.44 -27.14 -1.54
C GLN A 550 31.66 -27.82 -0.18
N GLU A 551 32.75 -28.54 -0.05
CA GLU A 551 33.13 -29.21 1.19
C GLU A 551 33.46 -28.22 2.30
N GLU A 552 34.05 -27.09 1.98
CA GLU A 552 34.36 -26.04 2.95
C GLU A 552 33.05 -25.36 3.43
N LEU A 553 32.10 -25.05 2.52
CA LEU A 553 30.77 -24.55 2.91
C LEU A 553 30.04 -25.57 3.79
N PHE A 554 30.04 -26.84 3.41
CA PHE A 554 29.45 -27.91 4.22
C PHE A 554 30.09 -28.03 5.60
N SER A 555 31.45 -27.93 5.68
CA SER A 555 32.19 -27.88 6.93
C SER A 555 31.81 -26.68 7.80
N PHE A 556 31.62 -25.47 7.20
CA PHE A 556 31.17 -24.31 7.93
C PHE A 556 29.77 -24.56 8.50
N ALA A 557 28.81 -25.00 7.68
CA ALA A 557 27.45 -25.30 8.12
C ALA A 557 27.41 -26.37 9.24
N GLN A 558 28.20 -27.45 9.16
CA GLN A 558 28.30 -28.44 10.22
C GLN A 558 28.86 -27.85 11.52
N ASN A 559 29.87 -26.98 11.45
CA ASN A 559 30.42 -26.34 12.64
C ASN A 559 29.41 -25.39 13.29
N ALA A 560 28.60 -24.69 12.49
CA ALA A 560 27.50 -23.87 13.00
C ALA A 560 26.45 -24.72 13.74
N ALA A 561 26.04 -25.85 13.17
CA ALA A 561 25.10 -26.78 13.80
C ALA A 561 25.68 -27.39 15.11
N ILE A 562 26.96 -27.78 15.14
CA ILE A 562 27.63 -28.29 16.35
C ILE A 562 27.68 -27.22 17.45
N ALA A 563 27.89 -25.96 17.07
CA ALA A 563 27.88 -24.84 18.00
C ALA A 563 26.48 -24.42 18.47
N GLY A 564 25.43 -25.03 17.92
CA GLY A 564 24.04 -24.63 18.18
C GLY A 564 23.66 -23.26 17.59
N VAL A 565 24.37 -22.81 16.55
CA VAL A 565 24.19 -21.54 15.88
C VAL A 565 23.44 -21.74 14.56
N PRO A 566 22.17 -21.34 14.43
CA PRO A 566 21.47 -21.40 13.15
C PRO A 566 22.20 -20.63 12.05
N LEU A 567 22.45 -21.29 10.92
CA LEU A 567 23.02 -20.69 9.73
C LEU A 567 21.91 -20.44 8.72
N TYR A 568 21.81 -19.24 8.19
CA TYR A 568 20.91 -18.88 7.12
C TYR A 568 21.70 -18.53 5.86
N LEU A 569 21.34 -19.15 4.74
CA LEU A 569 21.93 -18.84 3.44
C LEU A 569 21.02 -17.85 2.71
N ASP A 570 21.61 -16.70 2.37
CA ASP A 570 20.87 -15.50 1.93
C ASP A 570 20.82 -15.41 0.41
N GLY A 571 19.75 -14.78 -0.13
CA GLY A 571 19.63 -14.53 -1.56
C GLY A 571 18.50 -13.56 -1.96
N LEU A 572 18.62 -13.12 -3.22
CA LEU A 572 17.60 -12.38 -3.95
C LEU A 572 16.80 -13.34 -4.84
N THR A 573 15.51 -13.19 -4.90
CA THR A 573 14.60 -14.08 -5.64
C THR A 573 13.73 -13.34 -6.65
N ALA A 574 13.32 -12.10 -6.34
CA ALA A 574 12.49 -11.25 -7.20
C ALA A 574 13.29 -10.31 -8.08
N PHE A 575 14.61 -10.20 -7.88
CA PHE A 575 15.49 -9.32 -8.65
C PHE A 575 16.65 -10.11 -9.25
N ALA A 576 17.11 -9.70 -10.41
CA ALA A 576 18.27 -10.26 -11.07
C ALA A 576 19.07 -9.15 -11.71
N ARG A 577 20.40 -9.21 -11.50
CA ARG A 577 21.34 -8.42 -12.29
C ARG A 577 21.64 -9.15 -13.60
N ASP A 578 22.03 -8.42 -14.60
CA ASP A 578 22.48 -8.88 -15.93
C ASP A 578 21.42 -9.68 -16.69
N SER A 579 21.36 -9.43 -17.98
CA SER A 579 20.54 -10.16 -18.91
C SER A 579 21.40 -10.76 -20.00
N GLY A 580 21.48 -12.08 -20.07
CA GLY A 580 22.28 -12.76 -21.09
C GLY A 580 21.93 -14.23 -21.28
N LEU A 581 22.11 -14.70 -22.53
CA LEU A 581 21.81 -16.10 -22.90
C LEU A 581 22.62 -17.11 -22.08
N LEU A 582 23.83 -16.74 -21.65
CA LEU A 582 24.76 -17.61 -20.89
C LEU A 582 24.43 -17.62 -19.38
N GLU A 583 23.70 -16.63 -18.89
CA GLU A 583 23.31 -16.49 -17.49
C GLU A 583 21.92 -17.05 -17.21
N GLY A 584 21.18 -17.42 -18.27
CA GLY A 584 19.88 -18.06 -18.15
C GLY A 584 18.71 -17.08 -17.94
N PHE A 585 19.00 -15.78 -17.89
CA PHE A 585 18.02 -14.69 -17.80
C PHE A 585 18.00 -13.88 -19.10
N ILE A 586 16.83 -13.68 -19.66
CA ILE A 586 16.62 -12.88 -20.85
C ILE A 586 15.52 -11.86 -20.52
N ALA A 587 15.89 -10.59 -20.36
CA ALA A 587 15.02 -9.54 -19.83
C ALA A 587 13.66 -9.50 -20.55
N PHE A 588 13.62 -9.46 -21.89
CA PHE A 588 12.37 -9.39 -22.63
C PHE A 588 11.39 -10.57 -22.38
N ARG A 589 11.87 -11.71 -21.87
CA ARG A 589 11.07 -12.91 -21.56
C ARG A 589 10.76 -13.03 -20.09
N ASP A 590 11.76 -12.74 -19.25
CA ASP A 590 11.78 -13.13 -17.84
C ASP A 590 11.59 -11.96 -16.88
N ALA A 591 11.83 -10.71 -17.34
CA ALA A 591 11.56 -9.52 -16.55
C ALA A 591 10.05 -9.22 -16.47
N ALA A 592 9.62 -8.72 -15.34
CA ALA A 592 8.31 -8.08 -15.21
C ALA A 592 8.23 -6.82 -16.07
N ARG A 593 7.05 -6.26 -16.22
CA ARG A 593 6.81 -5.08 -17.06
C ARG A 593 6.30 -3.92 -16.20
N PHE A 594 6.73 -2.72 -16.59
CA PHE A 594 6.08 -1.50 -16.18
C PHE A 594 4.72 -1.34 -16.88
N THR A 595 3.90 -0.42 -16.41
CA THR A 595 2.65 -0.03 -17.10
C THR A 595 2.90 0.47 -18.51
N THR A 596 4.09 1.02 -18.79
CA THR A 596 4.57 1.44 -20.12
C THR A 596 4.93 0.28 -21.05
N ARG A 597 4.82 -0.98 -20.59
CA ARG A 597 5.18 -2.21 -21.28
C ARG A 597 6.69 -2.46 -21.46
N GLU A 598 7.53 -1.58 -20.97
CA GLU A 598 8.97 -1.78 -20.94
C GLU A 598 9.38 -2.82 -19.89
N GLU A 599 10.55 -3.44 -20.06
CA GLU A 599 11.15 -4.28 -19.02
C GLU A 599 11.31 -3.46 -17.75
N ALA A 600 10.91 -4.02 -16.60
CA ALA A 600 11.09 -3.38 -15.31
C ALA A 600 12.57 -3.41 -14.90
N GLU A 601 13.33 -2.51 -15.47
CA GLU A 601 14.73 -2.25 -15.16
C GLU A 601 14.82 -1.14 -14.11
N ILE A 602 15.38 -1.48 -12.95
CA ILE A 602 15.39 -0.64 -11.77
C ILE A 602 16.81 -0.10 -11.55
N PRO A 603 17.06 1.20 -11.76
CA PRO A 603 18.32 1.81 -11.40
C PRO A 603 18.46 1.95 -9.89
N GLU A 604 19.68 1.91 -9.38
CA GLU A 604 19.97 2.40 -8.04
C GLU A 604 19.92 3.93 -8.01
N TYR A 605 19.40 4.52 -6.95
CA TYR A 605 19.26 5.98 -6.84
C TYR A 605 20.32 6.53 -5.89
N SER A 606 20.92 7.63 -6.30
CA SER A 606 21.89 8.32 -5.46
C SER A 606 21.19 9.10 -4.33
N PRO A 607 21.60 8.92 -3.08
CA PRO A 607 21.09 9.74 -1.97
C PRO A 607 21.60 11.20 -2.02
N ILE A 608 22.54 11.50 -2.91
CA ILE A 608 23.15 12.83 -3.03
C ILE A 608 22.36 13.71 -4.00
N TRP A 609 22.03 13.20 -5.20
CA TRP A 609 21.29 13.98 -6.21
C TRP A 609 19.90 13.44 -6.54
N TYR A 610 19.46 12.38 -5.84
CA TYR A 610 18.13 11.78 -5.92
C TYR A 610 17.69 11.25 -7.28
N GLY A 611 18.61 11.16 -8.22
CA GLY A 611 18.40 10.55 -9.54
C GLY A 611 19.09 9.20 -9.65
N ALA A 612 18.94 8.55 -10.81
CA ALA A 612 19.62 7.29 -11.11
C ALA A 612 21.14 7.43 -10.93
N ASN A 613 21.74 6.39 -10.36
CA ASN A 613 23.17 6.34 -10.13
C ASN A 613 23.84 5.54 -11.27
N ASP A 614 24.38 6.27 -12.25
CA ASP A 614 25.02 5.67 -13.43
C ASP A 614 26.33 4.89 -13.10
N ASP A 615 26.86 5.06 -11.89
CA ASP A 615 28.03 4.31 -11.41
C ASP A 615 27.68 2.92 -10.87
N ARG A 616 26.38 2.62 -10.73
CA ARG A 616 25.83 1.36 -10.23
C ARG A 616 25.10 0.61 -11.34
N ASP A 617 25.17 -0.72 -11.26
CA ASP A 617 24.43 -1.58 -12.19
C ASP A 617 22.95 -1.56 -11.88
N THR A 618 22.12 -1.67 -12.93
CA THR A 618 20.67 -1.79 -12.82
C THR A 618 20.26 -3.23 -12.47
N TYR A 619 19.10 -3.39 -11.83
CA TYR A 619 18.46 -4.67 -11.58
C TYR A 619 17.20 -4.80 -12.42
N TYR A 620 16.92 -5.99 -12.87
CA TYR A 620 15.64 -6.34 -13.45
C TYR A 620 14.73 -6.95 -12.38
N LEU A 621 13.51 -6.43 -12.28
CA LEU A 621 12.44 -7.11 -11.56
C LEU A 621 12.02 -8.35 -12.37
N VAL A 622 12.06 -9.53 -11.76
CA VAL A 622 11.66 -10.75 -12.46
C VAL A 622 10.18 -11.03 -12.31
N LYS A 623 9.59 -11.72 -13.29
CA LYS A 623 8.18 -12.13 -13.24
C LYS A 623 7.87 -12.89 -11.95
N PRO A 624 6.72 -12.67 -11.28
CA PRO A 624 6.37 -13.32 -10.02
C PRO A 624 6.51 -14.84 -10.04
N ALA A 625 6.09 -15.49 -11.12
CA ALA A 625 6.23 -16.93 -11.28
C ALA A 625 7.69 -17.42 -11.32
N ILE A 626 8.63 -16.58 -11.77
CA ILE A 626 10.06 -16.87 -11.73
C ILE A 626 10.60 -16.66 -10.32
N ALA A 627 10.20 -15.57 -9.66
CA ALA A 627 10.55 -15.28 -8.27
C ALA A 627 10.17 -16.44 -7.34
N MET A 628 8.95 -16.98 -7.45
CA MET A 628 8.50 -18.12 -6.63
C MET A 628 9.29 -19.39 -6.90
N ARG A 629 9.76 -19.64 -8.13
CA ARG A 629 10.68 -20.74 -8.43
C ARG A 629 12.05 -20.51 -7.81
N SER A 630 12.55 -19.28 -7.84
CA SER A 630 13.83 -18.90 -7.22
C SER A 630 13.79 -19.08 -5.70
N VAL A 631 12.67 -18.77 -5.05
CA VAL A 631 12.43 -19.06 -3.62
C VAL A 631 12.65 -20.56 -3.33
N ASN A 632 12.03 -21.43 -4.11
CA ASN A 632 12.19 -22.89 -3.93
C ASN A 632 13.66 -23.31 -4.17
N THR A 633 14.30 -22.77 -5.23
CA THR A 633 15.71 -23.09 -5.54
C THR A 633 16.64 -22.71 -4.40
N LEU A 634 16.46 -21.52 -3.80
CA LEU A 634 17.26 -21.07 -2.66
C LEU A 634 17.00 -21.93 -1.42
N ALA A 635 15.73 -22.16 -1.10
CA ALA A 635 15.34 -22.93 0.08
C ALA A 635 15.85 -24.38 0.00
N ASP A 636 15.77 -25.02 -1.16
CA ASP A 636 16.28 -26.39 -1.37
C ASP A 636 17.81 -26.45 -1.28
N ALA A 637 18.49 -25.42 -1.82
CA ALA A 637 19.94 -25.32 -1.69
C ALA A 637 20.36 -25.13 -0.23
N ALA A 638 19.71 -24.24 0.52
CA ALA A 638 19.98 -24.03 1.95
C ALA A 638 19.77 -25.34 2.75
N ALA A 639 18.65 -26.03 2.51
CA ALA A 639 18.35 -27.31 3.16
C ALA A 639 19.40 -28.40 2.88
N SER A 640 20.06 -28.40 1.71
CA SER A 640 21.15 -29.36 1.39
C SER A 640 22.35 -29.20 2.31
N TYR A 641 22.51 -28.03 2.94
CA TYR A 641 23.53 -27.75 3.96
C TYR A 641 22.99 -27.79 5.39
N SER A 642 21.73 -28.23 5.59
CA SER A 642 21.03 -28.15 6.88
C SER A 642 20.98 -26.71 7.43
N ALA A 643 20.87 -25.73 6.53
CA ALA A 643 20.77 -24.32 6.85
C ALA A 643 19.33 -23.81 6.63
N GLY A 644 18.94 -22.78 7.36
CA GLY A 644 17.76 -21.97 7.09
C GLY A 644 17.92 -21.11 5.84
N VAL A 645 16.85 -20.52 5.36
CA VAL A 645 16.83 -19.63 4.20
C VAL A 645 16.63 -18.19 4.64
N SER A 646 17.39 -17.27 4.03
CA SER A 646 17.23 -15.81 4.23
C SER A 646 16.87 -15.15 2.91
N PHE A 647 15.91 -14.23 2.97
CA PHE A 647 15.48 -13.44 1.82
C PHE A 647 15.80 -11.96 2.02
N ARG A 648 16.47 -11.35 1.02
CA ARG A 648 16.70 -9.90 1.00
C ARG A 648 15.53 -9.13 0.40
N ASP A 649 14.64 -9.81 -0.30
CA ASP A 649 13.53 -9.22 -1.08
C ASP A 649 12.15 -9.76 -0.67
N ILE A 650 11.95 -11.06 -0.63
CA ILE A 650 10.66 -11.65 -0.25
C ILE A 650 10.32 -11.33 1.22
N GLY A 651 9.07 -10.90 1.44
CA GLY A 651 8.59 -10.44 2.75
C GLY A 651 8.96 -8.98 3.08
N TYR A 652 9.68 -8.32 2.16
CA TYR A 652 10.05 -6.91 2.24
C TYR A 652 9.64 -6.14 0.99
N MET A 653 10.05 -6.59 -0.20
CA MET A 653 9.74 -5.96 -1.47
C MET A 653 8.52 -6.61 -2.11
N LEU A 654 7.58 -5.79 -2.56
CA LEU A 654 6.35 -6.23 -3.17
C LEU A 654 6.08 -5.43 -4.45
N SER A 655 5.86 -6.13 -5.56
CA SER A 655 5.65 -5.51 -6.86
C SER A 655 4.71 -6.29 -7.73
N ALA A 656 3.99 -5.59 -8.61
CA ALA A 656 3.18 -6.18 -9.66
C ALA A 656 4.02 -6.64 -10.87
N ASP A 657 3.35 -7.24 -11.86
CA ASP A 657 3.83 -7.41 -13.23
C ASP A 657 2.72 -6.95 -14.18
N TYR A 658 2.95 -5.81 -14.84
CA TYR A 658 1.97 -5.21 -15.77
C TYR A 658 2.07 -5.77 -17.20
N ASP A 659 2.59 -7.00 -17.38
CA ASP A 659 2.56 -7.69 -18.66
C ASP A 659 1.11 -7.91 -19.12
N SER A 660 0.68 -7.28 -20.18
CA SER A 660 -0.71 -7.33 -20.68
C SER A 660 -1.23 -8.75 -20.96
N LYS A 661 -0.33 -9.72 -21.15
CA LYS A 661 -0.68 -11.14 -21.37
C LYS A 661 -0.79 -11.96 -20.10
N ASN A 662 -0.03 -11.60 -19.07
CA ASN A 662 0.08 -12.35 -17.83
C ASN A 662 0.13 -11.37 -16.65
N HIS A 663 -0.77 -10.41 -16.67
CA HIS A 663 -0.88 -9.41 -15.60
C HIS A 663 -1.00 -10.09 -14.23
N THR A 664 -0.17 -9.64 -13.29
CA THR A 664 -0.22 -10.11 -11.91
C THR A 664 -0.25 -8.90 -11.01
N THR A 665 -1.36 -8.69 -10.31
CA THR A 665 -1.52 -7.56 -9.40
C THR A 665 -0.58 -7.67 -8.22
N ARG A 666 -0.24 -6.54 -7.62
CA ARG A 666 0.58 -6.48 -6.40
C ARG A 666 -0.05 -7.28 -5.25
N GLU A 667 -1.39 -7.27 -5.12
CA GLU A 667 -2.14 -8.06 -4.15
C GLU A 667 -2.01 -9.57 -4.39
N ALA A 668 -2.08 -10.01 -5.65
CA ALA A 668 -1.85 -11.40 -6.01
C ALA A 668 -0.43 -11.86 -5.67
N VAL A 669 0.57 -11.00 -5.87
CA VAL A 669 1.97 -11.30 -5.49
C VAL A 669 2.12 -11.38 -3.97
N LEU A 670 1.44 -10.50 -3.20
CA LEU A 670 1.39 -10.59 -1.73
C LEU A 670 0.91 -11.97 -1.29
N HIS A 671 -0.23 -12.42 -1.82
CA HIS A 671 -0.77 -13.74 -1.48
C HIS A 671 0.17 -14.89 -1.88
N GLN A 672 0.82 -14.80 -3.06
CA GLN A 672 1.81 -15.81 -3.48
C GLN A 672 3.01 -15.86 -2.53
N GLN A 673 3.52 -14.71 -2.09
CA GLN A 673 4.63 -14.65 -1.12
C GLN A 673 4.19 -15.20 0.24
N ALA A 674 3.03 -14.79 0.75
CA ALA A 674 2.51 -15.26 2.04
C ALA A 674 2.30 -16.78 2.05
N GLU A 675 1.68 -17.33 1.00
CA GLU A 675 1.48 -18.77 0.84
C GLU A 675 2.83 -19.52 0.78
N LYS A 676 3.79 -18.98 0.01
CA LYS A 676 5.10 -19.61 -0.13
C LYS A 676 5.89 -19.62 1.18
N LEU A 677 5.86 -18.55 1.95
CA LEU A 677 6.51 -18.50 3.27
C LEU A 677 5.83 -19.46 4.26
N ALA A 678 4.50 -19.57 4.21
CA ALA A 678 3.75 -20.55 5.01
C ALA A 678 4.10 -21.99 4.64
N GLU A 679 4.25 -22.33 3.34
CA GLU A 679 4.73 -23.63 2.88
C GLU A 679 6.13 -23.98 3.42
N LEU A 680 7.06 -23.01 3.36
CA LEU A 680 8.41 -23.20 3.89
C LEU A 680 8.38 -23.51 5.39
N LYS A 681 7.64 -22.71 6.16
CA LYS A 681 7.47 -22.91 7.60
C LYS A 681 6.82 -24.27 7.91
N ALA A 682 5.73 -24.61 7.22
CA ALA A 682 5.05 -25.92 7.39
C ALA A 682 5.96 -27.12 7.06
N SER A 683 6.94 -26.94 6.18
CA SER A 683 7.97 -27.94 5.90
C SER A 683 9.09 -28.03 6.96
N GLY A 684 8.99 -27.23 8.04
CA GLY A 684 9.98 -27.19 9.12
C GLY A 684 11.27 -26.44 8.77
N ARG A 685 11.22 -25.54 7.80
CA ARG A 685 12.38 -24.70 7.43
C ARG A 685 12.39 -23.40 8.24
N ASP A 686 13.54 -23.05 8.73
CA ASP A 686 13.77 -21.74 9.35
C ASP A 686 13.86 -20.67 8.27
N VAL A 687 13.09 -19.60 8.45
CA VAL A 687 12.98 -18.48 7.50
C VAL A 687 13.42 -17.20 8.18
N MET A 688 14.40 -16.51 7.56
CA MET A 688 14.82 -15.17 7.94
C MET A 688 14.39 -14.16 6.86
N ILE A 689 13.80 -13.06 7.28
CA ILE A 689 13.36 -11.97 6.39
C ILE A 689 13.93 -10.63 6.86
N ARG A 690 13.93 -9.63 5.98
CA ARG A 690 14.26 -8.25 6.33
C ARG A 690 13.00 -7.42 6.59
N GLN A 691 13.11 -6.46 7.48
CA GLN A 691 12.10 -5.46 7.88
C GLN A 691 10.73 -6.01 8.30
N GLY A 692 10.24 -7.08 7.69
CA GLY A 692 9.07 -7.83 8.10
C GLY A 692 7.73 -7.16 7.76
N ASN A 693 7.30 -7.20 6.51
CA ASN A 693 5.90 -6.97 6.20
C ASN A 693 5.04 -7.98 7.00
N ASP A 694 3.88 -7.57 7.51
CA ASP A 694 3.10 -8.37 8.47
C ASP A 694 2.75 -9.78 7.98
N TYR A 695 2.38 -9.93 6.69
CA TYR A 695 2.08 -11.24 6.08
C TYR A 695 3.27 -12.20 6.09
N ALA A 696 4.49 -11.66 6.11
CA ALA A 696 5.74 -12.42 6.16
C ALA A 696 6.25 -12.59 7.59
N ALA A 697 6.08 -11.56 8.44
CA ALA A 697 6.53 -11.56 9.84
C ALA A 697 5.94 -12.73 10.63
N VAL A 698 4.65 -13.05 10.43
CA VAL A 698 3.97 -14.17 11.08
C VAL A 698 4.49 -15.55 10.63
N GLN A 699 5.26 -15.62 9.56
CA GLN A 699 5.88 -16.85 9.04
C GLN A 699 7.37 -16.94 9.35
N ALA A 700 8.00 -15.84 9.80
CA ALA A 700 9.43 -15.77 10.02
C ALA A 700 9.86 -16.44 11.32
N THR A 701 11.09 -16.97 11.33
CA THR A 701 11.82 -17.37 12.53
C THR A 701 12.58 -16.19 13.12
N LEU A 702 13.15 -15.36 12.24
CA LEU A 702 13.88 -14.15 12.62
C LEU A 702 13.62 -13.02 11.59
N ILE A 703 13.34 -11.84 12.09
CA ILE A 703 13.24 -10.61 11.30
C ILE A 703 14.48 -9.76 11.57
N THR A 704 15.19 -9.34 10.53
CA THR A 704 16.35 -8.45 10.65
C THR A 704 16.04 -7.08 10.05
N ASP A 705 16.84 -6.09 10.43
CA ASP A 705 16.75 -4.72 9.90
C ASP A 705 15.36 -4.09 10.08
N MET A 706 14.65 -4.41 11.18
CA MET A 706 13.33 -3.85 11.45
C MET A 706 13.42 -2.34 11.65
N ASP A 707 12.55 -1.61 10.94
CA ASP A 707 12.52 -0.15 11.02
C ASP A 707 11.80 0.31 12.30
N PHE A 708 12.53 1.00 13.18
CA PHE A 708 11.98 1.57 14.41
C PHE A 708 11.76 3.09 14.32
N ASP A 709 12.38 3.75 13.33
CA ASP A 709 12.46 5.20 13.25
C ASP A 709 11.48 5.82 12.25
N GLY A 710 11.01 5.06 11.28
CA GLY A 710 10.02 5.48 10.29
C GLY A 710 10.47 6.65 9.39
N GLY A 711 9.49 7.34 8.82
CA GLY A 711 9.68 8.40 7.82
C GLY A 711 10.04 9.76 8.37
N GLN A 712 10.17 9.94 9.70
CA GLN A 712 10.54 11.19 10.38
C GLN A 712 9.69 12.40 9.95
N TYR A 713 8.39 12.21 9.71
CA TYR A 713 7.49 13.31 9.41
C TYR A 713 7.40 14.31 10.56
N SER A 714 7.59 15.58 10.25
CA SER A 714 7.52 16.64 11.27
C SER A 714 6.13 16.84 11.89
N ILE A 715 5.08 16.24 11.33
CA ILE A 715 3.73 16.25 11.90
C ILE A 715 3.57 15.23 13.04
N ILE A 716 4.43 14.20 13.09
CA ILE A 716 4.43 13.14 14.10
C ILE A 716 4.93 13.71 15.44
N ASP A 717 4.25 13.40 16.52
CA ASP A 717 4.63 13.80 17.88
C ASP A 717 5.51 12.77 18.57
N GLU A 718 5.27 11.49 18.33
CA GLU A 718 5.92 10.40 19.07
C GLU A 718 5.92 9.10 18.29
N TYR A 719 7.04 8.36 18.32
CA TYR A 719 7.11 6.96 17.89
C TYR A 719 6.88 6.04 19.09
N VAL A 720 6.14 4.94 18.85
CA VAL A 720 5.72 3.98 19.88
C VAL A 720 5.97 2.55 19.39
N PRO A 721 6.24 1.59 20.28
CA PRO A 721 6.56 0.20 19.93
C PRO A 721 5.32 -0.63 19.54
N PHE A 722 4.44 -0.10 18.68
CA PHE A 722 3.18 -0.76 18.37
C PHE A 722 3.37 -2.11 17.68
N TYR A 723 4.22 -2.15 16.65
CA TYR A 723 4.49 -3.40 15.93
C TYR A 723 5.30 -4.39 16.79
N PRO A 724 6.34 -3.98 17.53
CA PRO A 724 6.93 -4.81 18.57
C PRO A 724 5.92 -5.36 19.59
N LEU A 725 5.00 -4.54 20.09
CA LEU A 725 3.94 -5.00 21.02
C LEU A 725 3.07 -6.12 20.44
N ALA A 726 2.84 -6.12 19.13
CA ALA A 726 2.07 -7.16 18.47
C ALA A 726 2.88 -8.45 18.21
N LEU A 727 4.19 -8.35 17.99
CA LEU A 727 5.05 -9.48 17.57
C LEU A 727 5.87 -10.09 18.69
N HIS A 728 6.18 -9.33 19.75
CA HIS A 728 7.10 -9.75 20.81
C HIS A 728 6.66 -11.04 21.47
N SER A 729 7.63 -11.86 21.90
CA SER A 729 7.48 -13.22 22.43
C SER A 729 7.02 -14.28 21.39
N ARG A 730 6.71 -13.91 20.15
CA ARG A 730 6.27 -14.83 19.09
C ARG A 730 7.30 -15.01 17.97
N VAL A 731 8.00 -13.95 17.60
CA VAL A 731 9.06 -13.96 16.61
C VAL A 731 10.26 -13.14 17.11
N SER A 732 11.48 -13.64 16.85
CA SER A 732 12.71 -12.89 17.12
C SER A 732 12.90 -11.79 16.09
N TYR A 733 13.34 -10.60 16.52
CA TYR A 733 13.65 -9.51 15.60
C TYR A 733 14.83 -8.67 16.09
N THR A 734 15.51 -8.01 15.15
CA THR A 734 16.61 -7.06 15.39
C THR A 734 16.37 -5.78 14.62
N GLY A 735 16.89 -4.69 15.10
CA GLY A 735 17.00 -3.43 14.36
C GLY A 735 18.11 -3.46 13.33
N ALA A 736 18.55 -2.28 12.89
CA ALA A 736 19.65 -2.10 11.95
C ALA A 736 21.01 -2.63 12.51
N SER A 737 21.96 -2.88 11.59
CA SER A 737 23.31 -3.32 11.97
C SER A 737 24.06 -2.20 12.69
N LEU A 738 24.38 -2.40 13.98
CA LEU A 738 24.94 -1.36 14.85
C LEU A 738 26.28 -0.82 14.35
N ASN A 739 27.17 -1.70 13.88
CA ASN A 739 28.50 -1.29 13.41
C ASN A 739 28.51 -0.60 12.03
N LEU A 740 27.36 -0.56 11.36
CA LEU A 740 27.19 0.14 10.08
C LEU A 740 26.26 1.36 10.20
N ALA A 741 25.64 1.56 11.37
CA ALA A 741 24.71 2.67 11.60
C ALA A 741 25.45 4.00 11.76
N ASP A 742 24.83 5.09 11.30
CA ASP A 742 25.34 6.45 11.46
C ASP A 742 25.37 6.86 12.95
N ASP A 743 24.37 6.43 13.71
CA ASP A 743 24.27 6.59 15.18
C ASP A 743 24.00 5.22 15.85
N ALA A 744 25.10 4.50 16.10
CA ALA A 744 25.05 3.17 16.74
C ALA A 744 24.44 3.22 18.15
N GLU A 745 24.64 4.33 18.89
CA GLU A 745 24.08 4.51 20.22
C GLU A 745 22.56 4.66 20.17
N GLU A 746 22.02 5.45 19.22
CA GLU A 746 20.57 5.58 19.03
C GLU A 746 19.94 4.23 18.65
N VAL A 747 20.56 3.48 17.72
CA VAL A 747 20.08 2.15 17.32
C VAL A 747 20.07 1.18 18.52
N LEU A 748 21.08 1.24 19.39
CA LEU A 748 21.13 0.42 20.62
C LEU A 748 20.02 0.78 21.59
N LEU A 749 19.79 2.07 21.82
CA LEU A 749 18.72 2.54 22.71
C LEU A 749 17.34 2.17 22.18
N ARG A 750 17.12 2.34 20.87
CA ARG A 750 15.87 1.90 20.22
C ARG A 750 15.68 0.40 20.33
N SER A 751 16.74 -0.38 20.12
CA SER A 751 16.66 -1.83 20.30
C SER A 751 16.23 -2.22 21.73
N ALA A 752 16.76 -1.51 22.75
CA ALA A 752 16.38 -1.75 24.12
C ALA A 752 14.93 -1.35 24.45
N GLU A 753 14.44 -0.22 23.91
CA GLU A 753 13.05 0.22 24.02
C GLU A 753 12.08 -0.77 23.37
N MET A 754 12.43 -1.23 22.15
CA MET A 754 11.61 -2.10 21.32
C MET A 754 11.70 -3.59 21.70
N GLY A 755 12.52 -3.95 22.72
CA GLY A 755 12.76 -5.37 23.06
C GLY A 755 13.38 -6.16 21.91
N ALA A 756 14.15 -5.51 21.06
CA ALA A 756 14.80 -6.12 19.92
C ALA A 756 16.14 -6.76 20.30
N GLY A 757 16.58 -7.75 19.53
CA GLY A 757 17.95 -8.25 19.56
C GLY A 757 18.92 -7.28 18.88
N LEU A 758 20.21 -7.65 18.86
CA LEU A 758 21.26 -6.86 18.23
C LEU A 758 21.68 -7.49 16.90
N GLN A 759 22.09 -6.65 15.95
CA GLN A 759 22.62 -7.09 14.65
C GLN A 759 23.95 -6.44 14.37
N TYR A 760 24.87 -7.22 13.76
CA TYR A 760 26.16 -6.74 13.25
C TYR A 760 26.47 -7.37 11.92
N THR A 761 27.16 -6.64 11.04
CA THR A 761 27.64 -7.12 9.74
C THR A 761 29.15 -7.23 9.79
N LEU A 762 29.71 -8.38 9.39
CA LEU A 762 31.12 -8.66 9.50
C LEU A 762 31.73 -9.13 8.19
N THR A 763 33.01 -8.76 7.98
CA THR A 763 33.88 -9.29 6.95
C THR A 763 35.19 -9.79 7.57
N ALA A 764 35.77 -10.86 7.03
CA ALA A 764 37.09 -11.34 7.43
C ALA A 764 38.22 -10.50 6.80
N GLN A 765 37.94 -9.96 5.62
CA GLN A 765 38.89 -9.11 4.92
C GLN A 765 38.74 -7.65 5.37
N SER A 766 39.88 -6.96 5.33
CA SER A 766 39.92 -5.54 5.66
C SER A 766 39.11 -4.67 4.69
N ALA A 767 38.56 -3.59 5.21
CA ALA A 767 37.82 -2.56 4.44
C ALA A 767 38.63 -1.99 3.23
N ARG A 768 39.96 -2.15 3.21
CA ARG A 768 40.79 -1.76 2.07
C ARG A 768 40.43 -2.49 0.77
N VAL A 769 39.90 -3.69 0.86
CA VAL A 769 39.44 -4.47 -0.30
C VAL A 769 38.25 -3.77 -0.98
N LEU A 770 37.48 -3.01 -0.23
CA LEU A 770 36.31 -2.25 -0.71
C LEU A 770 36.68 -0.98 -1.51
N GLN A 771 37.96 -0.56 -1.44
CA GLN A 771 38.42 0.61 -2.18
C GLN A 771 38.16 0.42 -3.69
N ASP A 772 37.67 1.46 -4.35
CA ASP A 772 37.27 1.44 -5.76
C ASP A 772 36.16 0.41 -6.07
N SER A 773 35.33 0.06 -5.09
CA SER A 773 34.07 -0.67 -5.26
C SER A 773 32.86 0.20 -4.91
N THR A 774 31.66 -0.28 -5.23
CA THR A 774 30.40 0.39 -4.92
C THR A 774 29.84 0.03 -3.54
N TYR A 775 30.60 -0.73 -2.72
CA TYR A 775 30.18 -1.29 -1.43
C TYR A 775 30.76 -0.54 -0.23
N SER A 776 30.71 0.79 -0.26
CA SER A 776 31.22 1.63 0.84
C SER A 776 30.44 1.43 2.15
N GLU A 777 29.21 0.95 2.08
CA GLU A 777 28.36 0.60 3.23
C GLU A 777 29.00 -0.43 4.16
N PHE A 778 29.92 -1.27 3.68
CA PHE A 778 30.63 -2.28 4.49
C PHE A 778 31.96 -1.82 5.10
N TYR A 779 32.32 -0.53 5.02
CA TYR A 779 33.58 -0.06 5.60
C TYR A 779 33.72 -0.31 7.11
N GLY A 780 32.60 -0.33 7.85
CA GLY A 780 32.56 -0.65 9.28
C GLY A 780 32.50 -2.14 9.61
N ALA A 781 32.62 -3.04 8.62
CA ALA A 781 32.37 -4.48 8.80
C ALA A 781 33.65 -5.31 9.14
N ASP A 782 34.87 -4.73 9.13
CA ASP A 782 36.12 -5.46 9.41
C ASP A 782 36.10 -6.07 10.81
N ALA A 783 35.94 -7.40 10.87
CA ALA A 783 35.80 -8.14 12.14
C ALA A 783 37.00 -7.92 13.06
N SER A 784 38.23 -7.76 12.50
CA SER A 784 39.42 -7.56 13.30
C SER A 784 39.43 -6.25 14.11
N LEU A 785 38.61 -5.30 13.70
CA LEU A 785 38.51 -3.99 14.34
C LEU A 785 37.33 -3.88 15.33
N VAL A 786 36.26 -4.63 15.13
CA VAL A 786 34.97 -4.40 15.85
C VAL A 786 34.61 -5.51 16.85
N LEU A 787 35.22 -6.72 16.78
CA LEU A 787 34.81 -7.87 17.60
C LEU A 787 34.95 -7.64 19.11
N ASP A 788 35.94 -6.86 19.58
CA ASP A 788 36.09 -6.59 21.01
C ASP A 788 34.95 -5.70 21.53
N ASP A 789 34.57 -4.67 20.78
CA ASP A 789 33.45 -3.77 21.10
C ASP A 789 32.13 -4.51 21.06
N ILE A 790 31.90 -5.32 20.01
CA ILE A 790 30.72 -6.18 19.88
C ILE A 790 30.60 -7.11 21.10
N THR A 791 31.70 -7.74 21.50
CA THR A 791 31.71 -8.67 22.64
C THR A 791 31.29 -7.97 23.93
N ALA A 792 31.85 -6.79 24.20
CA ALA A 792 31.50 -5.99 25.39
C ALA A 792 30.03 -5.52 25.35
N GLN A 793 29.60 -5.02 24.21
CA GLN A 793 28.25 -4.47 24.03
C GLN A 793 27.18 -5.56 24.17
N VAL A 794 27.34 -6.71 23.50
CA VAL A 794 26.43 -7.85 23.61
C VAL A 794 26.38 -8.41 25.03
N ALA A 795 27.53 -8.51 25.71
CA ALA A 795 27.56 -9.00 27.10
C ALA A 795 26.78 -8.06 28.04
N GLN A 796 26.98 -6.76 27.91
CA GLN A 796 26.23 -5.76 28.69
C GLN A 796 24.73 -5.81 28.39
N TYR A 797 24.35 -5.88 27.11
CA TYR A 797 22.97 -5.93 26.66
C TYR A 797 22.25 -7.15 27.24
N ARG A 798 22.84 -8.32 27.08
CA ARG A 798 22.28 -9.59 27.61
C ARG A 798 22.20 -9.57 29.14
N GLN A 799 23.22 -9.05 29.81
CA GLN A 799 23.19 -8.95 31.26
C GLN A 799 22.07 -8.04 31.78
N THR A 800 21.83 -6.91 31.11
CA THR A 800 20.83 -5.92 31.53
C THR A 800 19.41 -6.36 31.18
N LEU A 801 19.20 -6.96 29.99
CA LEU A 801 17.89 -7.28 29.48
C LEU A 801 17.55 -8.79 29.50
N SER A 802 18.15 -9.52 30.47
CA SER A 802 17.88 -10.95 30.58
C SER A 802 16.42 -11.25 30.91
N GLY A 803 15.86 -12.26 30.23
CA GLY A 803 14.54 -12.84 30.52
C GLY A 803 13.33 -12.01 30.06
N ILE A 804 13.51 -11.02 29.18
CA ILE A 804 12.40 -10.25 28.63
C ILE A 804 11.94 -10.78 27.25
N PHE A 805 12.81 -11.38 26.46
CA PHE A 805 12.58 -11.64 25.04
C PHE A 805 11.46 -12.65 24.76
N ASN A 806 11.20 -13.57 25.68
CA ASN A 806 10.08 -14.52 25.59
C ASN A 806 8.83 -14.06 26.37
N GLN A 807 8.81 -12.83 26.87
CA GLN A 807 7.70 -12.25 27.62
C GLN A 807 6.87 -11.32 26.73
N GLU A 808 5.56 -11.30 26.90
CA GLU A 808 4.75 -10.29 26.24
C GLU A 808 5.04 -8.89 26.77
N MET A 809 5.06 -7.90 25.91
CA MET A 809 5.06 -6.49 26.31
C MET A 809 3.65 -6.10 26.77
N THR A 810 3.53 -5.66 28.01
CA THR A 810 2.24 -5.33 28.66
C THR A 810 2.07 -3.86 28.95
N GLY A 811 3.13 -3.05 28.80
CA GLY A 811 3.07 -1.62 29.02
C GLY A 811 4.19 -0.88 28.28
N HIS A 812 3.88 0.33 27.84
CA HIS A 812 4.87 1.29 27.35
C HIS A 812 4.42 2.71 27.68
N GLU A 813 5.33 3.48 28.26
CA GLU A 813 5.08 4.88 28.61
C GLU A 813 6.36 5.73 28.47
N ARG A 814 6.18 7.03 28.33
CA ARG A 814 7.28 7.99 28.24
C ARG A 814 7.19 9.01 29.37
N VAL A 815 8.28 9.18 30.12
CA VAL A 815 8.44 10.17 31.19
C VAL A 815 9.61 11.07 30.82
N GLY A 816 9.33 12.21 30.23
CA GLY A 816 10.36 13.10 29.70
C GLY A 816 11.18 12.45 28.57
N ASN A 817 12.47 12.31 28.78
CA ASN A 817 13.36 11.64 27.81
C ASN A 817 13.53 10.13 28.09
N VAL A 818 12.85 9.59 29.10
CA VAL A 818 12.92 8.16 29.42
C VAL A 818 11.68 7.46 28.92
N THR A 819 11.87 6.37 28.18
CA THR A 819 10.81 5.42 27.86
C THR A 819 10.87 4.23 28.79
N ILE A 820 9.72 3.66 29.11
CA ILE A 820 9.58 2.56 30.07
C ILE A 820 8.75 1.48 29.38
N THR A 821 9.36 0.34 29.08
CA THR A 821 8.67 -0.83 28.53
C THR A 821 8.47 -1.87 29.63
N THR A 822 7.23 -2.30 29.86
CA THR A 822 6.88 -3.29 30.88
C THR A 822 6.56 -4.64 30.25
N TYR A 823 7.03 -5.72 30.88
CA TYR A 823 6.88 -7.08 30.41
C TYR A 823 6.01 -7.92 31.36
N ALA A 824 5.41 -8.99 30.85
CA ALA A 824 4.48 -9.86 31.59
C ALA A 824 5.07 -10.48 32.88
N ASN A 825 6.39 -10.66 32.94
CA ASN A 825 7.07 -11.13 34.18
C ASN A 825 7.33 -10.02 35.19
N GLY A 826 6.81 -8.81 34.98
CA GLY A 826 7.00 -7.64 35.86
C GLY A 826 8.34 -6.91 35.65
N THR A 827 9.14 -7.30 34.66
CA THR A 827 10.36 -6.55 34.32
C THR A 827 10.00 -5.24 33.64
N ARG A 828 10.61 -4.14 34.07
CA ARG A 828 10.50 -2.81 33.45
C ARG A 828 11.87 -2.40 32.92
N VAL A 829 11.91 -2.08 31.63
CA VAL A 829 13.10 -1.58 30.92
C VAL A 829 12.96 -0.09 30.76
N TYR A 830 13.95 0.65 31.23
CA TYR A 830 14.03 2.11 31.18
C TYR A 830 15.11 2.51 30.20
N VAL A 831 14.77 3.33 29.21
CA VAL A 831 15.72 3.82 28.21
C VAL A 831 15.75 5.34 28.23
N ASN A 832 16.90 5.92 28.55
CA ASN A 832 17.09 7.35 28.59
C ASN A 832 17.74 7.87 27.30
N PHE A 833 16.96 8.52 26.48
CA PHE A 833 17.40 9.18 25.24
C PHE A 833 18.01 10.57 25.51
N GLY A 834 17.94 11.06 26.73
CA GLY A 834 18.48 12.37 27.11
C GLY A 834 19.98 12.36 27.32
N TYR A 835 20.60 13.53 27.27
CA TYR A 835 22.04 13.74 27.48
C TYR A 835 22.39 14.04 28.95
N THR A 836 21.47 13.82 29.87
CA THR A 836 21.66 13.94 31.32
C THR A 836 21.03 12.74 32.01
N ASP A 837 21.58 12.37 33.17
CA ASP A 837 21.01 11.33 34.00
C ASP A 837 19.57 11.69 34.39
N ALA A 838 18.68 10.72 34.36
CA ALA A 838 17.27 10.88 34.71
C ALA A 838 16.88 9.96 35.87
N ALA A 839 16.13 10.51 36.81
CA ALA A 839 15.58 9.75 37.94
C ALA A 839 14.09 9.47 37.66
N VAL A 840 13.72 8.21 37.53
CA VAL A 840 12.34 7.76 37.30
C VAL A 840 12.09 6.52 38.14
N ASP A 841 10.92 6.43 38.79
CA ASP A 841 10.52 5.32 39.66
C ASP A 841 11.53 4.93 40.75
N GLY A 842 12.34 5.90 41.21
CA GLY A 842 13.35 5.68 42.22
C GLY A 842 14.66 5.06 41.71
N ILE A 843 14.80 4.87 40.42
CA ILE A 843 16.08 4.49 39.79
C ILE A 843 16.70 5.67 39.07
N THR A 844 18.02 5.69 38.96
CA THR A 844 18.74 6.64 38.11
C THR A 844 19.17 5.92 36.84
N VAL A 845 18.68 6.39 35.67
CA VAL A 845 19.09 5.91 34.34
C VAL A 845 20.11 6.89 33.79
N PRO A 846 21.37 6.49 33.58
CA PRO A 846 22.40 7.39 33.08
C PRO A 846 22.02 7.98 31.70
N ALA A 847 22.64 9.10 31.36
CA ALA A 847 22.47 9.72 30.04
C ALA A 847 22.78 8.72 28.91
N ARG A 848 21.96 8.72 27.87
CA ARG A 848 22.14 7.85 26.67
C ARG A 848 22.38 6.39 27.06
N SER A 849 21.55 5.85 27.97
CA SER A 849 21.71 4.50 28.52
C SER A 849 20.37 3.84 28.81
N TYR A 850 20.42 2.56 29.16
CA TYR A 850 19.25 1.76 29.53
C TYR A 850 19.51 0.96 30.82
N ALA A 851 18.45 0.67 31.53
CA ALA A 851 18.46 -0.14 32.75
C ALA A 851 17.20 -1.01 32.83
N ALA A 852 17.27 -2.12 33.53
CA ALA A 852 16.12 -2.95 33.78
C ALA A 852 15.95 -3.17 35.30
N GLN A 853 14.69 -3.22 35.73
CA GLN A 853 14.31 -3.54 37.09
C GLN A 853 13.14 -4.53 37.08
N GLN A 854 13.25 -5.58 37.87
CA GLN A 854 12.14 -6.49 38.09
C GLN A 854 11.32 -5.98 39.29
N GLU A 855 10.00 -5.83 39.12
CA GLU A 855 9.13 -5.59 40.27
C GLU A 855 9.18 -6.77 41.21
N VAL A 856 9.66 -6.53 42.42
CA VAL A 856 9.54 -7.53 43.49
C VAL A 856 8.08 -7.52 43.93
N SER A 857 7.33 -8.57 43.55
CA SER A 857 5.96 -8.75 44.05
C SER A 857 5.97 -8.71 45.58
N LYS A 858 5.36 -7.67 46.14
CA LYS A 858 5.18 -7.55 47.61
C LYS A 858 4.17 -8.56 48.16
#